data_dac887927ecdb77e0d62c667bed33d2c
#
_entry.id   dac887927ecdb77e0d62c667bed33d2c
#
_cell.length_a   1.000
_cell.length_b   1.000
_cell.length_c   1.000
_cell.angle_alpha   90.00
_cell.angle_beta   90.00
_cell.angle_gamma   90.00
#
_symmetry.space_group_name_H-M   'P 1'
#
loop_
_entity.id
_entity.type
_entity.pdbx_description
1 polymer ?
#
loop_
_entity_poly.entity_id
_entity_poly.type
_entity_poly.pdbx_seq_one_letter_code
_entity_poly.pdbx_strand_id
1 'polypeptide(L)'
;MSNEAYTGTVRLTVAQATIRFLSNQYSERDGVEHRLIPGAFGIFGHGNVAGIGQALLQNEIAPVEGENPMPYIMPRNEQGQVHAAAAFAKTTNRMQTYMCTASIGPGSLNMVVGAALATTNRVPVLLFPSDQFATRIPDPVLQQLEDPTTLEVTVNDCFRPVSRFFDRINRPEQLIPSLLNAMRVLTDPAETGAVTIAMPQDVQAEAFDWPLEFFRKRVWHVRRPAVEKAALERAVAKIRAAKRPLIISGGGTIYSEASEQLREFASATGIPVADTQAGKGAINYDHPCSVGGVGSTGGDSGNHLADKADLIIGIGTRYSDFTTASKTQFKNPDVQFVNINVAAFDAAKQSAEMVVADAREALVALKEALADYHVDAAYSEEIAAEREAWAAKVDKCYHLGHGPLPAQTEVFGALNELLGEEDIVINAAGSMPGDLQALWQAKTPVQYHVEYAFSCMGYEIPAALGAKLARPQSEVVSIVGDGTYQMLPMELATVAQEGIKVIYVLLQNYGFASIGALSESRGSQRFGTKYRKRGTGSHLEDEQNIPGVDIAANAASWGIDVIKVSTIEEFKDAYRKAEVSDKATMIHIETDLYGPNPPGSSWWDVAVSGVSRLESTQKAYEDYVRDRKPQRHYL
;
A
#
# COMPACT_ATOMS: atom_id res chain seq x y z
N MET A 1 -16.97 33.17 -11.22
CA MET A 1 -16.08 34.24 -11.72
C MET A 1 -16.28 34.32 -13.23
N SER A 2 -16.43 35.52 -13.79
CA SER A 2 -16.65 35.72 -15.22
C SER A 2 -15.40 35.30 -16.02
N ASN A 3 -15.58 34.84 -17.25
CA ASN A 3 -14.47 34.46 -18.16
C ASN A 3 -13.45 35.59 -18.38
N GLU A 4 -13.81 36.82 -18.13
CA GLU A 4 -12.95 38.02 -18.29
C GLU A 4 -11.75 38.03 -17.33
N ALA A 5 -11.85 37.39 -16.16
CA ALA A 5 -10.75 37.34 -15.17
C ALA A 5 -9.54 36.51 -15.60
N TYR A 6 -9.66 35.72 -16.67
CA TYR A 6 -8.60 34.82 -17.13
C TYR A 6 -8.08 35.16 -18.54
N THR A 7 -8.34 36.35 -19.04
CA THR A 7 -7.78 36.81 -20.31
C THR A 7 -6.39 37.45 -20.10
N GLY A 8 -5.45 37.16 -21.01
CA GLY A 8 -4.08 37.66 -20.95
C GLY A 8 -3.06 36.65 -20.42
N THR A 9 -1.88 37.14 -20.13
CA THR A 9 -0.74 36.33 -19.68
C THR A 9 -0.16 36.89 -18.38
N VAL A 10 0.56 36.01 -17.66
CA VAL A 10 1.40 36.39 -16.51
C VAL A 10 2.78 35.80 -16.68
N ARG A 11 3.82 36.59 -16.36
CA ARG A 11 5.20 36.15 -16.43
C ARG A 11 5.62 35.46 -15.14
N LEU A 12 5.89 34.15 -15.23
CA LEU A 12 6.33 33.31 -14.11
C LEU A 12 7.43 32.37 -14.61
N THR A 13 8.27 31.90 -13.69
CA THR A 13 9.14 30.76 -14.00
C THR A 13 8.32 29.47 -14.17
N VAL A 14 8.91 28.45 -14.83
CA VAL A 14 8.29 27.13 -14.96
C VAL A 14 7.93 26.54 -13.59
N ALA A 15 8.81 26.67 -12.60
CA ALA A 15 8.55 26.20 -11.23
C ALA A 15 7.40 26.97 -10.56
N GLN A 16 7.37 28.31 -10.66
CA GLN A 16 6.27 29.12 -10.13
C GLN A 16 4.94 28.77 -10.80
N ALA A 17 4.93 28.60 -12.12
CA ALA A 17 3.75 28.16 -12.86
C ALA A 17 3.29 26.76 -12.41
N THR A 18 4.22 25.83 -12.15
CA THR A 18 3.91 24.50 -11.63
C THR A 18 3.20 24.59 -10.27
N ILE A 19 3.77 25.30 -9.30
CA ILE A 19 3.18 25.43 -7.95
C ILE A 19 1.81 26.10 -8.02
N ARG A 20 1.68 27.20 -8.77
CA ARG A 20 0.40 27.91 -8.93
C ARG A 20 -0.67 27.04 -9.59
N PHE A 21 -0.31 26.27 -10.62
CA PHE A 21 -1.25 25.32 -11.26
C PHE A 21 -1.70 24.25 -10.26
N LEU A 22 -0.77 23.57 -9.58
CA LEU A 22 -1.05 22.47 -8.67
C LEU A 22 -1.92 22.91 -7.47
N SER A 23 -1.70 24.12 -6.96
CA SER A 23 -2.46 24.67 -5.83
C SER A 23 -3.97 24.80 -6.11
N ASN A 24 -4.37 24.83 -7.40
CA ASN A 24 -5.75 25.05 -7.86
C ASN A 24 -6.39 23.82 -8.52
N GLN A 25 -5.81 22.61 -8.34
CA GLN A 25 -6.40 21.37 -8.84
C GLN A 25 -7.22 20.67 -7.76
N TYR A 26 -8.39 20.19 -8.14
CA TYR A 26 -9.33 19.49 -7.26
C TYR A 26 -9.76 18.17 -7.89
N SER A 27 -9.93 17.15 -7.08
CA SER A 27 -10.65 15.93 -7.44
C SER A 27 -12.08 16.00 -6.90
N GLU A 28 -13.00 15.35 -7.58
CA GLU A 28 -14.39 15.25 -7.11
C GLU A 28 -14.92 13.85 -7.35
N ARG A 29 -15.67 13.34 -6.37
CA ARG A 29 -16.48 12.14 -6.50
C ARG A 29 -17.71 12.25 -5.61
N ASP A 30 -18.89 11.90 -6.17
CA ASP A 30 -20.19 11.91 -5.47
C ASP A 30 -20.58 13.30 -4.89
N GLY A 31 -20.16 14.39 -5.52
CA GLY A 31 -20.44 15.75 -5.08
C GLY A 31 -19.47 16.31 -4.03
N VAL A 32 -18.44 15.56 -3.62
CA VAL A 32 -17.45 16.00 -2.64
C VAL A 32 -16.15 16.37 -3.34
N GLU A 33 -15.75 17.64 -3.24
CA GLU A 33 -14.48 18.16 -3.78
C GLU A 33 -13.36 18.06 -2.74
N HIS A 34 -12.17 17.66 -3.19
CA HIS A 34 -10.95 17.65 -2.41
C HIS A 34 -9.85 18.40 -3.17
N ARG A 35 -8.99 19.13 -2.47
CA ARG A 35 -7.74 19.61 -3.10
C ARG A 35 -6.90 18.40 -3.50
N LEU A 36 -6.64 18.24 -4.80
CA LEU A 36 -5.91 17.08 -5.30
C LEU A 36 -4.46 17.05 -4.79
N ILE A 37 -3.80 18.23 -4.75
CA ILE A 37 -2.42 18.38 -4.25
C ILE A 37 -2.44 19.35 -3.06
N PRO A 38 -2.61 18.86 -1.81
CA PRO A 38 -2.72 19.74 -0.64
C PRO A 38 -1.38 20.29 -0.13
N GLY A 39 -0.24 19.72 -0.56
CA GLY A 39 1.08 20.14 -0.10
C GLY A 39 2.23 19.45 -0.84
N ALA A 40 3.43 19.70 -0.38
CA ALA A 40 4.67 19.25 -0.98
C ALA A 40 5.64 18.62 0.03
N PHE A 41 6.22 17.49 -0.34
CA PHE A 41 7.46 16.96 0.25
C PHE A 41 8.63 17.30 -0.66
N GLY A 42 9.79 17.60 -0.10
CA GLY A 42 10.96 17.83 -0.93
C GLY A 42 12.28 17.86 -0.18
N ILE A 43 13.32 17.38 -0.85
CA ILE A 43 14.70 17.57 -0.44
C ILE A 43 15.39 18.42 -1.50
N PHE A 44 15.91 19.58 -1.07
CA PHE A 44 16.54 20.52 -1.99
C PHE A 44 18.04 20.26 -2.14
N GLY A 45 18.50 20.40 -3.36
CA GLY A 45 19.88 20.50 -3.74
C GLY A 45 20.02 21.48 -4.89
N HIS A 46 21.19 21.54 -5.54
CA HIS A 46 21.42 22.53 -6.62
C HIS A 46 20.45 22.37 -7.81
N GLY A 47 19.85 21.18 -7.97
CA GLY A 47 18.94 20.91 -9.09
C GLY A 47 17.53 21.50 -8.93
N ASN A 48 17.08 21.81 -7.72
CA ASN A 48 15.70 22.28 -7.49
C ASN A 48 15.57 23.45 -6.50
N VAL A 49 16.63 23.82 -5.78
CA VAL A 49 16.56 24.90 -4.77
C VAL A 49 16.17 26.25 -5.38
N ALA A 50 16.71 26.59 -6.54
CA ALA A 50 16.42 27.86 -7.25
C ALA A 50 15.14 27.78 -8.14
N GLY A 51 14.61 26.59 -8.37
CA GLY A 51 13.37 26.34 -9.11
C GLY A 51 12.20 26.10 -8.16
N ILE A 52 11.85 24.82 -7.96
CA ILE A 52 10.71 24.41 -7.11
C ILE A 52 10.85 24.95 -5.68
N GLY A 53 12.05 24.94 -5.10
CA GLY A 53 12.28 25.49 -3.75
C GLY A 53 11.93 26.98 -3.65
N GLN A 54 12.38 27.80 -4.60
CA GLN A 54 12.02 29.21 -4.68
C GLN A 54 10.51 29.41 -4.88
N ALA A 55 9.88 28.59 -5.71
CA ALA A 55 8.45 28.69 -5.99
C ALA A 55 7.58 28.34 -4.76
N LEU A 56 7.96 27.33 -3.99
CA LEU A 56 7.31 26.99 -2.72
C LEU A 56 7.49 28.09 -1.68
N LEU A 57 8.71 28.64 -1.53
CA LEU A 57 8.96 29.77 -0.65
C LEU A 57 8.09 30.99 -1.03
N GLN A 58 7.99 31.30 -2.32
CA GLN A 58 7.14 32.39 -2.79
C GLN A 58 5.66 32.15 -2.47
N ASN A 59 5.17 30.94 -2.67
CA ASN A 59 3.79 30.56 -2.32
C ASN A 59 3.52 30.73 -0.81
N GLU A 60 4.51 30.46 0.04
CA GLU A 60 4.36 30.58 1.50
C GLU A 60 4.36 32.06 1.97
N ILE A 61 5.33 32.86 1.51
CA ILE A 61 5.55 34.21 2.07
C ILE A 61 4.95 35.36 1.24
N ALA A 62 4.66 35.11 -0.04
CA ALA A 62 4.16 36.11 -0.97
C ALA A 62 3.18 35.51 -2.00
N PRO A 63 2.12 34.81 -1.55
CA PRO A 63 1.16 34.19 -2.47
C PRO A 63 0.45 35.27 -3.31
N VAL A 64 0.16 34.95 -4.56
CA VAL A 64 -0.64 35.85 -5.41
C VAL A 64 -2.13 35.55 -5.22
N GLU A 65 -2.98 36.53 -5.57
CA GLU A 65 -4.42 36.40 -5.48
C GLU A 65 -4.92 35.14 -6.25
N GLY A 66 -5.76 34.33 -5.60
CA GLY A 66 -6.31 33.08 -6.15
C GLY A 66 -5.36 31.88 -6.10
N GLU A 67 -4.21 31.99 -5.44
CA GLU A 67 -3.30 30.89 -5.18
C GLU A 67 -3.57 30.28 -3.79
N ASN A 68 -3.74 28.95 -3.72
CA ASN A 68 -3.89 28.27 -2.44
C ASN A 68 -2.51 27.95 -1.82
N PRO A 69 -2.41 27.90 -0.48
CA PRO A 69 -1.17 27.50 0.19
C PRO A 69 -0.72 26.09 -0.23
N MET A 70 0.59 25.91 -0.42
CA MET A 70 1.23 24.61 -0.68
C MET A 70 2.22 24.31 0.46
N PRO A 71 1.74 23.93 1.66
CA PRO A 71 2.60 23.68 2.81
C PRO A 71 3.70 22.67 2.46
N TYR A 72 4.91 22.99 2.92
CA TYR A 72 6.10 22.22 2.62
C TYR A 72 6.57 21.44 3.86
N ILE A 73 6.86 20.16 3.67
CA ILE A 73 7.42 19.27 4.69
C ILE A 73 8.80 18.80 4.21
N MET A 74 9.81 18.94 5.06
CA MET A 74 11.18 18.51 4.77
C MET A 74 11.44 17.11 5.31
N PRO A 75 11.42 16.05 4.46
CA PRO A 75 11.75 14.70 4.85
C PRO A 75 13.27 14.50 5.03
N ARG A 76 13.69 13.31 5.40
CA ARG A 76 15.10 12.93 5.58
C ARG A 76 15.63 12.04 4.47
N ASN A 77 14.73 11.44 3.68
CA ASN A 77 15.09 10.55 2.58
C ASN A 77 14.06 10.67 1.46
N GLU A 78 14.52 10.69 0.20
CA GLU A 78 13.63 10.86 -0.95
C GLU A 78 12.74 9.64 -1.19
N GLN A 79 13.14 8.44 -0.80
CA GLN A 79 12.27 7.27 -0.79
C GLN A 79 11.18 7.42 0.27
N GLY A 80 11.54 7.89 1.47
CA GLY A 80 10.62 8.13 2.59
C GLY A 80 9.51 9.11 2.22
N GLN A 81 9.83 10.23 1.54
CA GLN A 81 8.79 11.18 1.11
C GLN A 81 7.77 10.56 0.15
N VAL A 82 8.20 9.70 -0.78
CA VAL A 82 7.29 9.04 -1.72
C VAL A 82 6.42 8.01 -1.01
N HIS A 83 6.97 7.29 -0.02
CA HIS A 83 6.19 6.38 0.83
C HIS A 83 5.13 7.14 1.64
N ALA A 84 5.46 8.28 2.23
CA ALA A 84 4.50 9.12 2.94
C ALA A 84 3.40 9.64 2.00
N ALA A 85 3.74 10.12 0.80
CA ALA A 85 2.78 10.56 -0.21
C ALA A 85 1.87 9.40 -0.67
N ALA A 86 2.41 8.20 -0.88
CA ALA A 86 1.64 7.02 -1.24
C ALA A 86 0.67 6.60 -0.12
N ALA A 87 1.12 6.65 1.13
CA ALA A 87 0.27 6.35 2.28
C ALA A 87 -0.85 7.38 2.45
N PHE A 88 -0.54 8.67 2.27
CA PHE A 88 -1.55 9.73 2.26
C PHE A 88 -2.62 9.48 1.19
N ALA A 89 -2.20 9.23 -0.04
CA ALA A 89 -3.12 8.99 -1.16
C ALA A 89 -3.96 7.71 -0.96
N LYS A 90 -3.38 6.64 -0.40
CA LYS A 90 -4.11 5.43 -0.04
C LYS A 90 -5.17 5.72 1.02
N THR A 91 -4.82 6.45 2.07
CA THR A 91 -5.71 6.76 3.20
C THR A 91 -6.83 7.73 2.81
N THR A 92 -6.64 8.55 1.78
CA THR A 92 -7.67 9.42 1.17
C THR A 92 -8.44 8.77 0.02
N ASN A 93 -8.47 7.45 -0.06
CA ASN A 93 -9.14 6.70 -1.12
C ASN A 93 -8.77 7.14 -2.55
N ARG A 94 -7.51 7.54 -2.76
CA ARG A 94 -6.94 8.04 -4.03
C ARG A 94 -7.51 9.38 -4.51
N MET A 95 -8.22 10.11 -3.63
CA MET A 95 -8.79 11.41 -3.98
C MET A 95 -7.77 12.54 -3.90
N GLN A 96 -6.66 12.34 -3.16
CA GLN A 96 -5.63 13.35 -2.94
C GLN A 96 -4.24 12.72 -2.96
N THR A 97 -3.21 13.52 -3.27
CA THR A 97 -1.80 13.11 -3.13
C THR A 97 -0.91 14.33 -2.86
N TYR A 98 0.26 14.12 -2.27
CA TYR A 98 1.31 15.15 -2.18
C TYR A 98 2.19 15.13 -3.42
N MET A 99 2.72 16.31 -3.80
CA MET A 99 3.86 16.34 -4.70
C MET A 99 5.14 16.01 -3.95
N CYS A 100 6.07 15.33 -4.62
CA CYS A 100 7.41 15.03 -4.10
C CYS A 100 8.46 15.59 -5.06
N THR A 101 9.44 16.32 -4.54
CA THR A 101 10.56 16.81 -5.35
C THR A 101 11.91 16.41 -4.76
N ALA A 102 12.88 16.21 -5.63
CA ALA A 102 14.25 15.88 -5.25
C ALA A 102 15.26 16.57 -6.18
N SER A 103 16.48 16.72 -5.70
CA SER A 103 17.59 17.18 -6.52
C SER A 103 17.93 16.15 -7.61
N ILE A 104 18.89 16.49 -8.47
CA ILE A 104 19.30 15.62 -9.57
C ILE A 104 20.11 14.40 -9.08
N GLY A 105 20.22 13.39 -9.90
CA GLY A 105 21.09 12.25 -9.69
C GLY A 105 20.67 11.36 -8.52
N PRO A 106 21.48 11.21 -7.46
CA PRO A 106 21.20 10.32 -6.34
C PRO A 106 19.89 10.66 -5.61
N GLY A 107 19.57 11.94 -5.44
CA GLY A 107 18.29 12.37 -4.86
C GLY A 107 17.10 11.90 -5.68
N SER A 108 17.12 12.14 -6.99
CA SER A 108 16.09 11.63 -7.91
C SER A 108 15.98 10.11 -7.86
N LEU A 109 17.10 9.37 -7.95
CA LEU A 109 17.09 7.91 -7.99
C LEU A 109 16.55 7.28 -6.71
N ASN A 110 16.71 7.91 -5.55
CA ASN A 110 16.11 7.43 -4.30
C ASN A 110 14.58 7.40 -4.36
N MET A 111 13.91 8.18 -5.21
CA MET A 111 12.46 8.14 -5.37
C MET A 111 11.97 6.95 -6.23
N VAL A 112 12.83 6.27 -6.99
CA VAL A 112 12.43 5.23 -7.95
C VAL A 112 11.71 4.06 -7.28
N VAL A 113 12.18 3.61 -6.12
CA VAL A 113 11.52 2.55 -5.34
C VAL A 113 10.11 2.97 -4.94
N GLY A 114 9.93 4.20 -4.47
CA GLY A 114 8.62 4.74 -4.13
C GLY A 114 7.69 4.87 -5.34
N ALA A 115 8.22 5.24 -6.52
CA ALA A 115 7.45 5.27 -7.76
C ALA A 115 6.98 3.87 -8.16
N ALA A 116 7.84 2.86 -8.06
CA ALA A 116 7.50 1.47 -8.33
C ALA A 116 6.41 0.96 -7.37
N LEU A 117 6.53 1.27 -6.08
CA LEU A 117 5.53 0.98 -5.06
C LEU A 117 4.17 1.60 -5.42
N ALA A 118 4.14 2.90 -5.71
CA ALA A 118 2.91 3.61 -6.05
C ALA A 118 2.23 3.02 -7.30
N THR A 119 3.01 2.74 -8.35
CA THR A 119 2.50 2.14 -9.58
C THR A 119 2.01 0.71 -9.39
N THR A 120 2.75 -0.10 -8.62
CA THR A 120 2.34 -1.49 -8.33
C THR A 120 1.06 -1.53 -7.50
N ASN A 121 0.89 -0.61 -6.54
CA ASN A 121 -0.31 -0.50 -5.72
C ASN A 121 -1.44 0.31 -6.39
N ARG A 122 -1.19 0.93 -7.55
CA ARG A 122 -2.13 1.84 -8.23
C ARG A 122 -2.58 2.98 -7.33
N VAL A 123 -1.63 3.62 -6.68
CA VAL A 123 -1.86 4.76 -5.80
C VAL A 123 -1.29 6.02 -6.44
N PRO A 124 -2.05 7.11 -6.58
CA PRO A 124 -1.56 8.32 -7.21
C PRO A 124 -0.43 8.97 -6.41
N VAL A 125 0.70 9.23 -7.06
CA VAL A 125 1.82 10.01 -6.50
C VAL A 125 2.41 10.89 -7.59
N LEU A 126 2.69 12.15 -7.27
CA LEU A 126 3.23 13.13 -8.23
C LEU A 126 4.68 13.45 -7.91
N LEU A 127 5.59 13.11 -8.83
CA LEU A 127 7.03 13.22 -8.64
C LEU A 127 7.64 14.26 -9.59
N PHE A 128 8.44 15.15 -9.04
CA PHE A 128 9.24 16.15 -9.76
C PHE A 128 10.74 15.95 -9.47
N PRO A 129 11.38 14.91 -10.03
CA PRO A 129 12.82 14.80 -10.00
C PRO A 129 13.45 15.92 -10.83
N SER A 130 14.50 16.55 -10.32
CA SER A 130 15.30 17.48 -11.12
C SER A 130 16.12 16.72 -12.15
N ASP A 131 16.45 17.39 -13.24
CA ASP A 131 17.20 16.78 -14.34
C ASP A 131 18.39 17.67 -14.74
N GLN A 132 19.25 17.13 -15.60
CA GLN A 132 20.38 17.88 -16.17
C GLN A 132 19.90 19.09 -16.99
N PHE A 133 20.85 19.95 -17.39
CA PHE A 133 20.54 21.11 -18.23
C PHE A 133 19.93 20.71 -19.58
N ALA A 134 18.81 21.35 -19.95
CA ALA A 134 18.20 21.21 -21.26
C ALA A 134 18.90 22.07 -22.32
N THR A 135 19.56 23.17 -21.92
CA THR A 135 20.13 24.17 -22.82
C THR A 135 21.59 23.91 -23.19
N ARG A 136 22.24 22.94 -22.58
CA ARG A 136 23.63 22.58 -22.90
C ARG A 136 23.91 21.09 -22.75
N ILE A 137 24.86 20.60 -23.54
CA ILE A 137 25.37 19.24 -23.41
C ILE A 137 26.14 19.13 -22.09
N PRO A 138 25.90 18.10 -21.29
CA PRO A 138 26.65 17.85 -20.06
C PRO A 138 28.05 17.32 -20.38
N ASP A 139 29.06 18.14 -20.12
CA ASP A 139 30.46 17.74 -19.97
C ASP A 139 30.68 17.46 -18.49
N PRO A 140 30.96 16.29 -18.02
CA PRO A 140 30.30 15.65 -16.88
C PRO A 140 29.65 16.64 -15.91
N VAL A 141 28.33 16.62 -15.83
CA VAL A 141 27.57 17.45 -14.88
C VAL A 141 27.53 16.74 -13.52
N LEU A 142 27.72 17.51 -12.45
CA LEU A 142 27.62 17.01 -11.08
C LEU A 142 26.31 16.19 -10.88
N GLN A 143 26.44 14.98 -10.34
CA GLN A 143 25.33 14.08 -10.03
C GLN A 143 24.54 13.58 -11.26
N GLN A 144 25.15 13.57 -12.44
CA GLN A 144 24.57 13.03 -13.66
C GLN A 144 25.47 11.96 -14.29
N LEU A 145 24.86 11.15 -15.14
CA LEU A 145 25.60 10.19 -15.95
C LEU A 145 26.30 10.90 -17.12
N GLU A 146 27.45 10.40 -17.48
CA GLU A 146 28.07 10.67 -18.77
C GLU A 146 27.92 9.41 -19.62
N ASP A 147 27.05 9.45 -20.62
CA ASP A 147 26.81 8.32 -21.51
C ASP A 147 27.51 8.57 -22.86
N PRO A 148 28.55 7.79 -23.20
CA PRO A 148 29.28 7.98 -24.46
C PRO A 148 28.49 7.53 -25.71
N THR A 149 27.35 6.85 -25.51
CA THR A 149 26.53 6.31 -26.62
C THR A 149 25.37 7.21 -27.01
N THR A 150 24.92 8.09 -26.10
CA THR A 150 23.79 9.02 -26.32
C THR A 150 23.84 10.21 -25.39
N LEU A 151 23.38 11.36 -25.84
CA LEU A 151 23.25 12.58 -25.03
C LEU A 151 21.81 12.77 -24.52
N GLU A 152 20.89 11.85 -24.81
CA GLU A 152 19.48 11.96 -24.46
C GLU A 152 19.15 11.30 -23.12
N VAL A 153 19.94 10.31 -22.69
CA VAL A 153 19.68 9.54 -21.46
C VAL A 153 20.17 10.30 -20.24
N THR A 154 19.29 10.38 -19.25
CA THR A 154 19.62 10.87 -17.91
C THR A 154 19.28 9.81 -16.85
N VAL A 155 19.69 10.01 -15.60
CA VAL A 155 19.32 9.10 -14.51
C VAL A 155 17.80 8.97 -14.37
N ASN A 156 17.03 10.00 -14.75
CA ASN A 156 15.56 10.00 -14.62
C ASN A 156 14.87 9.06 -15.62
N ASP A 157 15.56 8.55 -16.63
CA ASP A 157 14.98 7.51 -17.49
C ASP A 157 14.67 6.20 -16.74
N CYS A 158 15.27 6.01 -15.54
CA CYS A 158 14.90 4.92 -14.62
C CYS A 158 13.44 4.99 -14.14
N PHE A 159 12.78 6.14 -14.22
CA PHE A 159 11.36 6.27 -13.87
C PHE A 159 10.41 5.75 -14.94
N ARG A 160 10.83 5.63 -16.19
CA ARG A 160 9.96 5.20 -17.31
C ARG A 160 9.23 3.88 -17.04
N PRO A 161 9.92 2.78 -16.65
CA PRO A 161 9.25 1.51 -16.39
C PRO A 161 8.40 1.47 -15.11
N VAL A 162 8.59 2.43 -14.20
CA VAL A 162 7.91 2.45 -12.89
C VAL A 162 6.87 3.56 -12.77
N SER A 163 6.63 4.34 -13.81
CA SER A 163 5.62 5.40 -13.84
C SER A 163 4.48 5.07 -14.80
N ARG A 164 3.27 5.50 -14.45
CA ARG A 164 2.09 5.45 -15.34
C ARG A 164 2.10 6.56 -16.37
N PHE A 165 2.73 7.67 -16.03
CA PHE A 165 3.02 8.75 -16.96
C PHE A 165 4.41 9.31 -16.63
N PHE A 166 5.24 9.47 -17.64
CA PHE A 166 6.56 10.08 -17.56
C PHE A 166 6.70 11.14 -18.64
N ASP A 167 7.16 12.33 -18.24
CA ASP A 167 7.57 13.37 -19.20
C ASP A 167 8.80 14.10 -18.70
N ARG A 168 9.48 14.82 -19.61
CA ARG A 168 10.64 15.68 -19.35
C ARG A 168 10.40 17.04 -19.95
N ILE A 169 10.42 18.08 -19.13
CA ILE A 169 10.11 19.45 -19.53
C ILE A 169 11.39 20.16 -19.99
N ASN A 170 11.74 19.96 -21.24
CA ASN A 170 12.91 20.62 -21.85
C ASN A 170 12.64 22.07 -22.28
N ARG A 171 11.38 22.48 -22.35
CA ARG A 171 10.94 23.82 -22.72
C ARG A 171 9.68 24.18 -21.94
N PRO A 172 9.50 25.48 -21.56
CA PRO A 172 8.34 25.93 -20.79
C PRO A 172 7.00 25.51 -21.40
N GLU A 173 6.85 25.57 -22.73
CA GLU A 173 5.60 25.28 -23.43
C GLU A 173 5.10 23.84 -23.21
N GLN A 174 6.00 22.90 -22.90
CA GLN A 174 5.63 21.50 -22.64
C GLN A 174 4.92 21.32 -21.30
N LEU A 175 5.05 22.27 -20.35
CA LEU A 175 4.47 22.13 -19.01
C LEU A 175 2.95 21.99 -19.03
N ILE A 176 2.25 22.76 -19.88
CA ILE A 176 0.79 22.78 -19.95
C ILE A 176 0.24 21.38 -20.28
N PRO A 177 0.58 20.77 -21.44
CA PRO A 177 0.06 19.43 -21.77
C PRO A 177 0.53 18.37 -20.79
N SER A 178 1.74 18.45 -20.25
CA SER A 178 2.26 17.49 -19.28
C SER A 178 1.48 17.51 -17.97
N LEU A 179 1.23 18.68 -17.39
CA LEU A 179 0.46 18.77 -16.14
C LEU A 179 -1.00 18.38 -16.32
N LEU A 180 -1.63 18.69 -17.45
CA LEU A 180 -2.99 18.22 -17.76
C LEU A 180 -3.06 16.69 -17.88
N ASN A 181 -2.08 16.05 -18.52
CA ASN A 181 -1.98 14.59 -18.57
C ASN A 181 -1.67 13.98 -17.20
N ALA A 182 -0.83 14.63 -16.39
CA ALA A 182 -0.57 14.20 -15.03
C ALA A 182 -1.86 14.13 -14.21
N MET A 183 -2.67 15.19 -14.23
CA MET A 183 -3.94 15.21 -13.50
C MET A 183 -4.90 14.13 -13.99
N ARG A 184 -4.99 13.90 -15.30
CA ARG A 184 -5.80 12.82 -15.89
C ARG A 184 -5.39 11.45 -15.34
N VAL A 185 -4.10 11.16 -15.25
CA VAL A 185 -3.62 9.86 -14.75
C VAL A 185 -3.80 9.75 -13.24
N LEU A 186 -3.53 10.80 -12.48
CA LEU A 186 -3.70 10.80 -11.02
C LEU A 186 -5.17 10.57 -10.59
N THR A 187 -6.14 10.99 -11.43
CA THR A 187 -7.58 10.88 -11.14
C THR A 187 -8.29 9.73 -11.86
N ASP A 188 -7.57 8.90 -12.60
CA ASP A 188 -8.16 7.73 -13.26
C ASP A 188 -8.28 6.54 -12.29
N PRO A 189 -9.47 5.97 -12.08
CA PRO A 189 -9.65 4.88 -11.11
C PRO A 189 -8.98 3.56 -11.51
N ALA A 190 -8.70 3.34 -12.80
CA ALA A 190 -8.11 2.12 -13.34
C ALA A 190 -6.59 2.23 -13.57
N GLU A 191 -6.14 3.40 -14.10
CA GLU A 191 -4.79 3.58 -14.62
C GLU A 191 -3.88 4.42 -13.71
N THR A 192 -4.35 4.85 -12.55
CA THR A 192 -3.54 5.66 -11.61
C THR A 192 -2.30 4.93 -11.09
N GLY A 193 -1.30 5.70 -10.68
CA GLY A 193 -0.02 5.26 -10.15
C GLY A 193 0.93 6.45 -10.04
N ALA A 194 2.24 6.18 -10.05
CA ALA A 194 3.23 7.24 -10.06
C ALA A 194 3.17 8.03 -11.38
N VAL A 195 3.17 9.34 -11.26
CA VAL A 195 3.34 10.30 -12.35
C VAL A 195 4.66 11.02 -12.13
N THR A 196 5.57 10.95 -13.08
CA THR A 196 6.89 11.57 -12.99
C THR A 196 7.07 12.60 -14.08
N ILE A 197 7.36 13.84 -13.67
CA ILE A 197 7.70 14.95 -14.56
C ILE A 197 9.11 15.42 -14.22
N ALA A 198 10.07 14.99 -15.01
CA ALA A 198 11.46 15.38 -14.86
C ALA A 198 11.66 16.85 -15.29
N MET A 199 12.30 17.63 -14.44
CA MET A 199 12.45 19.07 -14.67
C MET A 199 13.93 19.47 -14.68
N PRO A 200 14.52 19.74 -15.86
CA PRO A 200 15.86 20.29 -15.98
C PRO A 200 16.05 21.54 -15.13
N GLN A 201 17.20 21.61 -14.45
CA GLN A 201 17.44 22.65 -13.44
C GLN A 201 17.43 24.08 -14.00
N ASP A 202 17.83 24.28 -15.25
CA ASP A 202 17.77 25.57 -15.95
C ASP A 202 16.35 25.92 -16.37
N VAL A 203 15.57 24.94 -16.88
CA VAL A 203 14.19 25.15 -17.30
C VAL A 203 13.28 25.49 -16.12
N GLN A 204 13.50 24.93 -14.93
CA GLN A 204 12.73 25.29 -13.73
C GLN A 204 12.76 26.81 -13.47
N ALA A 205 13.90 27.46 -13.72
CA ALA A 205 14.13 28.90 -13.49
C ALA A 205 13.80 29.75 -14.71
N GLU A 206 13.51 29.16 -15.88
CA GLU A 206 13.18 29.89 -17.10
C GLU A 206 11.82 30.59 -16.98
N ALA A 207 11.78 31.91 -17.29
CA ALA A 207 10.56 32.69 -17.25
C ALA A 207 9.81 32.63 -18.59
N PHE A 208 8.49 32.44 -18.53
CA PHE A 208 7.62 32.36 -19.69
C PHE A 208 6.32 33.15 -19.46
N ASP A 209 5.66 33.60 -20.52
CA ASP A 209 4.39 34.32 -20.45
C ASP A 209 3.21 33.34 -20.52
N TRP A 210 2.73 32.93 -19.35
CA TRP A 210 1.71 31.89 -19.21
C TRP A 210 0.31 32.46 -19.38
N PRO A 211 -0.60 31.79 -20.10
CA PRO A 211 -2.00 32.18 -20.16
C PRO A 211 -2.64 32.07 -18.76
N LEU A 212 -3.33 33.11 -18.31
CA LEU A 212 -4.01 33.14 -17.00
C LEU A 212 -5.02 32.00 -16.86
N GLU A 213 -5.66 31.58 -17.95
CA GLU A 213 -6.58 30.45 -17.96
C GLU A 213 -5.95 29.14 -17.46
N PHE A 214 -4.62 28.97 -17.59
CA PHE A 214 -3.92 27.80 -17.11
C PHE A 214 -4.04 27.63 -15.59
N PHE A 215 -4.13 28.71 -14.84
CA PHE A 215 -4.13 28.71 -13.38
C PHE A 215 -5.52 28.71 -12.73
N ARG A 216 -6.59 28.70 -13.51
CA ARG A 216 -7.93 28.64 -12.93
C ARG A 216 -8.18 27.34 -12.17
N LYS A 217 -9.07 27.38 -11.17
CA LYS A 217 -9.56 26.18 -10.49
C LYS A 217 -10.09 25.18 -11.53
N ARG A 218 -9.63 23.94 -11.45
CA ARG A 218 -10.16 22.81 -12.21
C ARG A 218 -10.58 21.69 -11.26
N VAL A 219 -11.74 21.09 -11.57
CA VAL A 219 -12.28 19.94 -10.86
C VAL A 219 -12.20 18.73 -11.79
N TRP A 220 -11.51 17.71 -11.33
CA TRP A 220 -11.32 16.43 -12.04
C TRP A 220 -12.26 15.40 -11.43
N HIS A 221 -13.27 15.00 -12.21
CA HIS A 221 -14.27 14.04 -11.77
C HIS A 221 -13.70 12.61 -11.81
N VAL A 222 -13.57 11.97 -10.65
CA VAL A 222 -13.17 10.56 -10.54
C VAL A 222 -14.39 9.70 -10.88
N ARG A 223 -14.35 9.06 -12.05
CA ARG A 223 -15.48 8.36 -12.63
C ARG A 223 -15.85 7.10 -11.84
N ARG A 224 -17.17 6.80 -11.81
CA ARG A 224 -17.73 5.49 -11.48
C ARG A 224 -18.28 4.84 -12.75
N PRO A 225 -17.50 3.97 -13.45
CA PRO A 225 -18.00 3.26 -14.61
C PRO A 225 -19.26 2.45 -14.26
N ALA A 226 -20.37 2.71 -14.97
CA ALA A 226 -21.63 1.98 -14.81
C ALA A 226 -21.50 0.55 -15.34
N VAL A 227 -22.37 -0.34 -14.88
CA VAL A 227 -22.41 -1.73 -15.33
C VAL A 227 -23.05 -1.84 -16.72
N GLU A 228 -22.39 -2.53 -17.65
CA GLU A 228 -23.02 -2.91 -18.92
C GLU A 228 -24.13 -3.94 -18.67
N LYS A 229 -25.34 -3.66 -19.19
CA LYS A 229 -26.52 -4.49 -18.96
C LYS A 229 -26.32 -5.96 -19.34
N ALA A 230 -25.72 -6.23 -20.50
CA ALA A 230 -25.49 -7.61 -20.96
C ALA A 230 -24.48 -8.35 -20.08
N ALA A 231 -23.44 -7.68 -19.56
CA ALA A 231 -22.48 -8.26 -18.62
C ALA A 231 -23.15 -8.57 -17.27
N LEU A 232 -24.02 -7.67 -16.79
CA LEU A 232 -24.80 -7.90 -15.57
C LEU A 232 -25.71 -9.14 -15.70
N GLU A 233 -26.44 -9.25 -16.81
CA GLU A 233 -27.34 -10.39 -17.08
C GLU A 233 -26.57 -11.73 -17.07
N ARG A 234 -25.38 -11.79 -17.69
CA ARG A 234 -24.54 -12.99 -17.68
C ARG A 234 -23.98 -13.31 -16.29
N ALA A 235 -23.55 -12.29 -15.55
CA ALA A 235 -23.08 -12.46 -14.17
C ALA A 235 -24.21 -12.99 -13.26
N VAL A 236 -25.38 -12.40 -13.33
CA VAL A 236 -26.59 -12.83 -12.58
C VAL A 236 -26.93 -14.29 -12.89
N ALA A 237 -26.90 -14.69 -14.17
CA ALA A 237 -27.19 -16.07 -14.57
C ALA A 237 -26.20 -17.07 -13.94
N LYS A 238 -24.89 -16.72 -13.90
CA LYS A 238 -23.87 -17.54 -13.24
C LYS A 238 -24.07 -17.62 -11.72
N ILE A 239 -24.40 -16.51 -11.07
CA ILE A 239 -24.65 -16.47 -9.62
C ILE A 239 -25.85 -17.33 -9.26
N ARG A 240 -26.96 -17.25 -10.02
CA ARG A 240 -28.15 -18.06 -9.80
C ARG A 240 -27.92 -19.57 -10.01
N ALA A 241 -26.97 -19.94 -10.87
CA ALA A 241 -26.65 -21.33 -11.16
C ALA A 241 -25.70 -21.95 -10.13
N ALA A 242 -24.97 -21.13 -9.40
CA ALA A 242 -23.95 -21.58 -8.44
C ALA A 242 -24.60 -22.15 -7.17
N LYS A 243 -24.00 -23.21 -6.64
CA LYS A 243 -24.39 -23.85 -5.37
C LYS A 243 -23.55 -23.35 -4.19
N ARG A 244 -22.29 -23.01 -4.46
CA ARG A 244 -21.29 -22.57 -3.49
C ARG A 244 -20.56 -21.32 -3.99
N PRO A 245 -21.28 -20.19 -4.20
CA PRO A 245 -20.65 -18.96 -4.60
C PRO A 245 -19.83 -18.37 -3.44
N LEU A 246 -18.67 -17.78 -3.74
CA LEU A 246 -17.83 -17.06 -2.79
C LEU A 246 -17.42 -15.71 -3.38
N ILE A 247 -17.60 -14.63 -2.64
CA ILE A 247 -17.05 -13.33 -2.98
C ILE A 247 -15.60 -13.23 -2.49
N ILE A 248 -14.70 -12.74 -3.36
CA ILE A 248 -13.35 -12.33 -2.98
C ILE A 248 -13.27 -10.81 -3.12
N SER A 249 -13.26 -10.12 -1.98
CA SER A 249 -13.18 -8.66 -1.92
C SER A 249 -11.73 -8.19 -1.92
N GLY A 250 -11.37 -7.35 -2.88
CA GLY A 250 -10.06 -6.70 -2.98
C GLY A 250 -10.09 -5.22 -2.63
N GLY A 251 -8.92 -4.56 -2.73
CA GLY A 251 -8.76 -3.14 -2.42
C GLY A 251 -9.63 -2.21 -3.27
N GLY A 252 -10.04 -2.64 -4.47
CA GLY A 252 -10.96 -1.88 -5.31
C GLY A 252 -12.32 -1.64 -4.67
N THR A 253 -12.80 -2.54 -3.81
CA THR A 253 -14.02 -2.35 -3.02
C THR A 253 -13.89 -1.17 -2.05
N ILE A 254 -12.73 -1.08 -1.38
CA ILE A 254 -12.45 0.03 -0.44
C ILE A 254 -12.29 1.36 -1.19
N TYR A 255 -11.50 1.38 -2.27
CA TYR A 255 -11.29 2.60 -3.05
C TYR A 255 -12.55 3.11 -3.77
N SER A 256 -13.48 2.20 -4.06
CA SER A 256 -14.81 2.54 -4.57
C SER A 256 -15.78 3.01 -3.48
N GLU A 257 -15.37 2.96 -2.18
CA GLU A 257 -16.25 3.22 -1.03
C GLU A 257 -17.52 2.35 -1.07
N ALA A 258 -17.36 1.09 -1.47
CA ALA A 258 -18.45 0.14 -1.70
C ALA A 258 -18.70 -0.82 -0.52
N SER A 259 -18.09 -0.55 0.64
CA SER A 259 -18.17 -1.47 1.80
C SER A 259 -19.59 -1.64 2.35
N GLU A 260 -20.38 -0.57 2.35
CA GLU A 260 -21.80 -0.64 2.76
C GLU A 260 -22.60 -1.50 1.78
N GLN A 261 -22.45 -1.24 0.47
CA GLN A 261 -23.13 -2.02 -0.58
C GLN A 261 -22.71 -3.50 -0.57
N LEU A 262 -21.43 -3.78 -0.23
CA LEU A 262 -20.97 -5.15 -0.06
C LEU A 262 -21.66 -5.84 1.12
N ARG A 263 -21.76 -5.18 2.29
CA ARG A 263 -22.48 -5.71 3.46
C ARG A 263 -23.94 -5.95 3.16
N GLU A 264 -24.62 -4.99 2.52
CA GLU A 264 -26.03 -5.12 2.14
C GLU A 264 -26.25 -6.27 1.15
N PHE A 265 -25.38 -6.40 0.13
CA PHE A 265 -25.46 -7.48 -0.86
C PHE A 265 -25.20 -8.84 -0.21
N ALA A 266 -24.17 -8.97 0.63
CA ALA A 266 -23.86 -10.20 1.35
C ALA A 266 -25.01 -10.60 2.30
N SER A 267 -25.58 -9.64 3.04
CA SER A 267 -26.73 -9.89 3.92
C SER A 267 -27.98 -10.34 3.14
N ALA A 268 -28.26 -9.74 1.99
CA ALA A 268 -29.42 -10.08 1.18
C ALA A 268 -29.32 -11.46 0.53
N THR A 269 -28.12 -11.86 0.11
CA THR A 269 -27.89 -13.09 -0.66
C THR A 269 -27.36 -14.27 0.19
N GLY A 270 -26.83 -14.01 1.37
CA GLY A 270 -26.14 -14.99 2.20
C GLY A 270 -24.80 -15.46 1.62
N ILE A 271 -24.29 -14.84 0.53
CA ILE A 271 -23.02 -15.25 -0.08
C ILE A 271 -21.85 -14.85 0.83
N PRO A 272 -20.95 -15.78 1.18
CA PRO A 272 -19.80 -15.48 2.01
C PRO A 272 -18.79 -14.58 1.30
N VAL A 273 -18.07 -13.78 2.10
CA VAL A 273 -17.07 -12.81 1.63
C VAL A 273 -15.73 -13.11 2.28
N ALA A 274 -14.76 -13.48 1.46
CA ALA A 274 -13.36 -13.57 1.84
C ALA A 274 -12.62 -12.28 1.41
N ASP A 275 -11.64 -11.85 2.21
CA ASP A 275 -10.83 -10.69 1.90
C ASP A 275 -9.44 -11.06 1.35
N THR A 276 -8.90 -10.19 0.50
CA THR A 276 -7.48 -10.18 0.15
C THR A 276 -6.71 -9.26 1.08
N GLN A 277 -5.37 -9.25 1.02
CA GLN A 277 -4.54 -8.30 1.77
C GLN A 277 -5.05 -6.85 1.64
N ALA A 278 -5.27 -6.39 0.42
CA ALA A 278 -5.71 -5.02 0.16
C ALA A 278 -7.22 -4.80 0.37
N GLY A 279 -8.00 -5.86 0.49
CA GLY A 279 -9.44 -5.82 0.69
C GLY A 279 -9.87 -6.00 2.14
N LYS A 280 -8.93 -6.26 3.05
CA LYS A 280 -9.24 -6.48 4.46
C LYS A 280 -9.91 -5.25 5.08
N GLY A 281 -11.04 -5.48 5.76
CA GLY A 281 -11.90 -4.43 6.30
C GLY A 281 -13.00 -3.94 5.34
N ALA A 282 -13.02 -4.37 4.07
CA ALA A 282 -14.13 -4.05 3.16
C ALA A 282 -15.48 -4.61 3.69
N ILE A 283 -15.43 -5.74 4.40
CA ILE A 283 -16.52 -6.24 5.22
C ILE A 283 -16.03 -6.34 6.67
N ASN A 284 -16.87 -5.98 7.64
CA ASN A 284 -16.54 -6.08 9.06
C ASN A 284 -16.29 -7.56 9.43
N TYR A 285 -15.33 -7.83 10.29
CA TYR A 285 -14.97 -9.20 10.70
C TYR A 285 -16.14 -9.96 11.34
N ASP A 286 -17.02 -9.26 12.07
CA ASP A 286 -18.16 -9.82 12.78
C ASP A 286 -19.41 -10.02 11.91
N HIS A 287 -19.42 -9.51 10.68
CA HIS A 287 -20.54 -9.70 9.76
C HIS A 287 -20.80 -11.19 9.50
N PRO A 288 -22.06 -11.67 9.52
CA PRO A 288 -22.39 -13.11 9.36
C PRO A 288 -21.82 -13.77 8.10
N CYS A 289 -21.59 -13.03 7.04
CA CYS A 289 -21.00 -13.52 5.80
C CYS A 289 -19.47 -13.33 5.71
N SER A 290 -18.81 -12.67 6.68
CA SER A 290 -17.35 -12.50 6.65
C SER A 290 -16.65 -13.80 7.00
N VAL A 291 -15.79 -14.30 6.12
CA VAL A 291 -15.06 -15.58 6.31
C VAL A 291 -13.54 -15.40 6.38
N GLY A 292 -13.07 -14.14 6.58
CA GLY A 292 -11.67 -13.83 6.77
C GLY A 292 -10.84 -13.87 5.48
N GLY A 293 -9.52 -13.94 5.65
CA GLY A 293 -8.57 -13.87 4.54
C GLY A 293 -8.52 -15.13 3.67
N VAL A 294 -8.24 -14.96 2.37
CA VAL A 294 -8.03 -16.05 1.40
C VAL A 294 -6.62 -16.02 0.82
N GLY A 295 -6.10 -17.19 0.48
CA GLY A 295 -4.84 -17.38 -0.21
C GLY A 295 -3.68 -17.79 0.70
N SER A 296 -2.45 -17.54 0.25
CA SER A 296 -1.22 -18.00 0.94
C SER A 296 -1.09 -17.51 2.38
N THR A 297 -1.61 -16.33 2.68
CA THR A 297 -1.64 -15.74 4.03
C THR A 297 -3.07 -15.60 4.58
N GLY A 298 -4.00 -16.37 4.02
CA GLY A 298 -5.40 -16.41 4.48
C GLY A 298 -5.60 -17.25 5.74
N GLY A 299 -6.86 -17.39 6.14
CA GLY A 299 -7.30 -18.26 7.22
C GLY A 299 -8.02 -19.51 6.73
N ASP A 300 -8.20 -20.49 7.61
CA ASP A 300 -8.86 -21.75 7.25
C ASP A 300 -10.24 -21.54 6.64
N SER A 301 -11.08 -20.73 7.26
CA SER A 301 -12.46 -20.49 6.81
C SER A 301 -12.50 -19.99 5.36
N GLY A 302 -11.76 -18.91 5.04
CA GLY A 302 -11.70 -18.36 3.68
C GLY A 302 -11.12 -19.37 2.68
N ASN A 303 -10.05 -20.08 3.05
CA ASN A 303 -9.38 -21.04 2.19
C ASN A 303 -10.20 -22.30 1.94
N HIS A 304 -10.86 -22.86 2.96
CA HIS A 304 -11.71 -24.05 2.81
C HIS A 304 -12.92 -23.78 1.90
N LEU A 305 -13.58 -22.63 2.09
CA LEU A 305 -14.70 -22.24 1.25
C LEU A 305 -14.26 -21.96 -0.19
N ALA A 306 -13.09 -21.31 -0.37
CA ALA A 306 -12.53 -21.05 -1.69
C ALA A 306 -12.17 -22.34 -2.45
N ASP A 307 -11.66 -23.36 -1.76
CA ASP A 307 -11.32 -24.66 -2.38
C ASP A 307 -12.55 -25.43 -2.86
N LYS A 308 -13.71 -25.22 -2.21
CA LYS A 308 -14.96 -25.93 -2.54
C LYS A 308 -15.88 -25.11 -3.46
N ALA A 309 -15.61 -23.82 -3.65
CA ALA A 309 -16.47 -22.94 -4.42
C ALA A 309 -16.63 -23.40 -5.87
N ASP A 310 -17.83 -23.33 -6.41
CA ASP A 310 -18.14 -23.55 -7.83
C ASP A 310 -18.23 -22.23 -8.60
N LEU A 311 -18.34 -21.10 -7.89
CA LEU A 311 -18.26 -19.75 -8.45
C LEU A 311 -17.47 -18.82 -7.53
N ILE A 312 -16.49 -18.15 -8.08
CA ILE A 312 -15.77 -17.05 -7.43
C ILE A 312 -16.24 -15.72 -8.03
N ILE A 313 -16.70 -14.82 -7.16
CA ILE A 313 -17.10 -13.45 -7.53
C ILE A 313 -16.00 -12.51 -7.03
N GLY A 314 -15.07 -12.16 -7.91
CA GLY A 314 -14.01 -11.20 -7.59
C GLY A 314 -14.51 -9.77 -7.68
N ILE A 315 -14.40 -9.00 -6.59
CA ILE A 315 -14.79 -7.60 -6.54
C ILE A 315 -13.58 -6.73 -6.21
N GLY A 316 -13.13 -5.94 -7.17
CA GLY A 316 -11.97 -5.05 -6.98
C GLY A 316 -10.66 -5.76 -6.65
N THR A 317 -10.56 -7.05 -6.95
CA THR A 317 -9.34 -7.86 -6.75
C THR A 317 -8.54 -8.00 -8.04
N ARG A 318 -7.22 -8.20 -7.91
CA ARG A 318 -6.31 -8.43 -9.04
C ARG A 318 -5.86 -9.89 -9.14
N TYR A 319 -6.33 -10.76 -8.25
CA TYR A 319 -5.88 -12.15 -8.15
C TYR A 319 -4.35 -12.25 -8.11
N SER A 320 -3.74 -11.62 -7.11
CA SER A 320 -2.30 -11.72 -6.88
C SER A 320 -1.89 -13.17 -6.63
N ASP A 321 -0.60 -13.44 -6.73
CA ASP A 321 -0.03 -14.75 -6.43
C ASP A 321 -0.44 -15.26 -5.05
N PHE A 322 -0.46 -14.38 -4.05
CA PHE A 322 -0.93 -14.70 -2.70
C PHE A 322 -2.41 -15.04 -2.63
N THR A 323 -3.28 -14.28 -3.30
CA THR A 323 -4.73 -14.53 -3.31
C THR A 323 -5.07 -15.88 -3.94
N THR A 324 -4.29 -16.30 -4.94
CA THR A 324 -4.49 -17.58 -5.64
C THR A 324 -3.67 -18.73 -5.05
N ALA A 325 -2.95 -18.49 -3.94
CA ALA A 325 -1.98 -19.44 -3.39
C ALA A 325 -1.08 -20.04 -4.49
N SER A 326 -0.46 -19.15 -5.27
CA SER A 326 0.36 -19.52 -6.45
C SER A 326 -0.38 -20.46 -7.40
N LYS A 327 -1.66 -20.20 -7.65
CA LYS A 327 -2.57 -21.01 -8.50
C LYS A 327 -2.86 -22.43 -7.97
N THR A 328 -2.75 -22.65 -6.67
CA THR A 328 -3.17 -23.90 -6.02
C THR A 328 -4.48 -23.78 -5.26
N GLN A 329 -5.01 -22.56 -5.11
CA GLN A 329 -6.34 -22.30 -4.54
C GLN A 329 -7.45 -22.63 -5.57
N PHE A 330 -8.71 -22.62 -5.14
CA PHE A 330 -9.89 -22.91 -5.97
C PHE A 330 -9.86 -24.30 -6.58
N LYS A 331 -9.78 -25.32 -5.72
CA LYS A 331 -9.51 -26.72 -6.11
C LYS A 331 -10.67 -27.41 -6.82
N ASN A 332 -11.89 -26.86 -6.74
CA ASN A 332 -13.02 -27.39 -7.50
C ASN A 332 -12.70 -27.34 -9.01
N PRO A 333 -12.71 -28.47 -9.74
CA PRO A 333 -12.37 -28.51 -11.16
C PRO A 333 -13.37 -27.70 -12.03
N ASP A 334 -14.60 -27.53 -11.56
CA ASP A 334 -15.69 -26.86 -12.28
C ASP A 334 -15.86 -25.39 -11.85
N VAL A 335 -14.90 -24.83 -11.07
CA VAL A 335 -14.98 -23.44 -10.60
C VAL A 335 -15.04 -22.46 -11.76
N GLN A 336 -16.02 -21.57 -11.72
CA GLN A 336 -16.17 -20.45 -12.64
C GLN A 336 -15.85 -19.12 -11.94
N PHE A 337 -15.62 -18.08 -12.75
CA PHE A 337 -15.29 -16.75 -12.23
C PHE A 337 -16.21 -15.68 -12.84
N VAL A 338 -16.61 -14.72 -12.01
CA VAL A 338 -17.23 -13.45 -12.38
C VAL A 338 -16.35 -12.36 -11.76
N ASN A 339 -15.79 -11.46 -12.57
CA ASN A 339 -14.89 -10.43 -12.07
C ASN A 339 -15.43 -9.03 -12.30
N ILE A 340 -15.67 -8.30 -11.22
CA ILE A 340 -16.08 -6.90 -11.18
C ILE A 340 -14.83 -6.06 -10.92
N ASN A 341 -14.41 -5.27 -11.90
CA ASN A 341 -13.23 -4.41 -11.78
C ASN A 341 -13.32 -3.22 -12.73
N VAL A 342 -12.85 -2.05 -12.30
CA VAL A 342 -12.76 -0.86 -13.15
C VAL A 342 -11.74 -1.01 -14.29
N ALA A 343 -10.73 -1.89 -14.11
CA ALA A 343 -9.72 -2.20 -15.11
C ALA A 343 -10.08 -3.49 -15.86
N ALA A 344 -10.31 -3.39 -17.16
CA ALA A 344 -10.60 -4.54 -18.02
C ALA A 344 -9.50 -5.60 -17.96
N PHE A 345 -8.24 -5.20 -17.82
CA PHE A 345 -7.10 -6.10 -17.64
C PHE A 345 -7.26 -7.05 -16.45
N ASP A 346 -7.76 -6.54 -15.30
CA ASP A 346 -7.97 -7.38 -14.12
C ASP A 346 -9.30 -8.14 -14.18
N ALA A 347 -10.32 -7.56 -14.78
CA ALA A 347 -11.60 -8.24 -14.99
C ALA A 347 -11.47 -9.49 -15.87
N ALA A 348 -10.54 -9.49 -16.83
CA ALA A 348 -10.30 -10.62 -17.74
C ALA A 348 -9.56 -11.81 -17.11
N LYS A 349 -8.96 -11.64 -15.92
CA LYS A 349 -8.18 -12.70 -15.28
C LYS A 349 -9.05 -13.90 -14.94
N GLN A 350 -8.43 -15.09 -14.88
CA GLN A 350 -9.07 -16.36 -14.55
C GLN A 350 -10.14 -16.80 -15.57
N SER A 351 -10.06 -16.35 -16.83
CA SER A 351 -11.08 -16.58 -17.86
C SER A 351 -12.51 -16.25 -17.41
N ALA A 352 -12.64 -15.21 -16.61
CA ALA A 352 -13.87 -14.83 -15.95
C ALA A 352 -14.90 -14.22 -16.90
N GLU A 353 -16.19 -14.29 -16.51
CA GLU A 353 -17.20 -13.36 -17.00
C GLU A 353 -16.82 -11.95 -16.50
N MET A 354 -16.53 -11.07 -17.45
CA MET A 354 -16.05 -9.71 -17.16
C MET A 354 -17.20 -8.75 -16.88
N VAL A 355 -17.15 -8.07 -15.75
CA VAL A 355 -18.00 -6.92 -15.42
C VAL A 355 -17.09 -5.71 -15.20
N VAL A 356 -16.83 -4.96 -16.27
CA VAL A 356 -15.98 -3.77 -16.21
C VAL A 356 -16.78 -2.60 -15.67
N ALA A 357 -16.73 -2.40 -14.36
CA ALA A 357 -17.53 -1.42 -13.65
C ALA A 357 -16.88 -1.01 -12.31
N ASP A 358 -17.36 0.10 -11.75
CA ASP A 358 -17.13 0.46 -10.36
C ASP A 358 -17.80 -0.56 -9.42
N ALA A 359 -17.13 -0.90 -8.33
CA ALA A 359 -17.62 -1.94 -7.40
C ALA A 359 -18.95 -1.53 -6.74
N ARG A 360 -19.13 -0.26 -6.39
CA ARG A 360 -20.36 0.26 -5.79
C ARG A 360 -21.52 0.17 -6.76
N GLU A 361 -21.33 0.64 -7.99
CA GLU A 361 -22.34 0.58 -9.05
C GLU A 361 -22.75 -0.87 -9.35
N ALA A 362 -21.78 -1.78 -9.42
CA ALA A 362 -22.04 -3.19 -9.68
C ALA A 362 -22.79 -3.88 -8.53
N LEU A 363 -22.41 -3.62 -7.27
CA LEU A 363 -23.10 -4.19 -6.11
C LEU A 363 -24.55 -3.72 -5.99
N VAL A 364 -24.83 -2.45 -6.28
CA VAL A 364 -26.20 -1.93 -6.32
C VAL A 364 -27.01 -2.66 -7.38
N ALA A 365 -26.49 -2.75 -8.61
CA ALA A 365 -27.18 -3.42 -9.72
C ALA A 365 -27.39 -4.93 -9.47
N LEU A 366 -26.40 -5.61 -8.90
CA LEU A 366 -26.51 -7.03 -8.55
C LEU A 366 -27.53 -7.27 -7.43
N LYS A 367 -27.56 -6.41 -6.39
CA LYS A 367 -28.54 -6.51 -5.30
C LYS A 367 -29.97 -6.39 -5.83
N GLU A 368 -30.21 -5.46 -6.75
CA GLU A 368 -31.51 -5.30 -7.39
C GLU A 368 -31.88 -6.53 -8.24
N ALA A 369 -30.97 -7.01 -9.08
CA ALA A 369 -31.20 -8.14 -9.97
C ALA A 369 -31.33 -9.51 -9.25
N LEU A 370 -30.83 -9.62 -8.03
CA LEU A 370 -30.83 -10.82 -7.19
C LEU A 370 -31.72 -10.66 -5.95
N ALA A 371 -32.70 -9.76 -5.96
CA ALA A 371 -33.55 -9.47 -4.79
C ALA A 371 -34.34 -10.69 -4.25
N ASP A 372 -34.56 -11.71 -5.08
CA ASP A 372 -35.23 -12.97 -4.73
C ASP A 372 -34.25 -14.14 -4.51
N TYR A 373 -32.93 -13.88 -4.53
CA TYR A 373 -31.91 -14.92 -4.42
C TYR A 373 -31.31 -14.96 -3.01
N HIS A 374 -31.14 -16.18 -2.50
CA HIS A 374 -30.36 -16.46 -1.31
C HIS A 374 -29.69 -17.82 -1.46
N VAL A 375 -28.49 -18.02 -0.91
CA VAL A 375 -27.84 -19.32 -0.85
C VAL A 375 -28.68 -20.31 -0.05
N ASP A 376 -28.53 -21.61 -0.28
CA ASP A 376 -29.32 -22.61 0.42
C ASP A 376 -28.96 -22.72 1.92
N ALA A 377 -29.86 -23.32 2.69
CA ALA A 377 -29.69 -23.42 4.16
C ALA A 377 -28.45 -24.26 4.53
N ALA A 378 -28.17 -25.33 3.79
CA ALA A 378 -27.03 -26.20 4.08
C ALA A 378 -25.69 -25.47 3.86
N TYR A 379 -25.61 -24.61 2.85
CA TYR A 379 -24.41 -23.80 2.64
C TYR A 379 -24.28 -22.69 3.69
N SER A 380 -25.40 -22.10 4.12
CA SER A 380 -25.40 -21.14 5.25
C SER A 380 -24.90 -21.76 6.56
N GLU A 381 -25.29 -23.00 6.84
CA GLU A 381 -24.81 -23.75 8.00
C GLU A 381 -23.31 -24.05 7.91
N GLU A 382 -22.80 -24.45 6.73
CA GLU A 382 -21.37 -24.65 6.50
C GLU A 382 -20.57 -23.36 6.70
N ILE A 383 -21.02 -22.22 6.17
CA ILE A 383 -20.39 -20.92 6.38
C ILE A 383 -20.28 -20.57 7.86
N ALA A 384 -21.37 -20.76 8.61
CA ALA A 384 -21.39 -20.47 10.04
C ALA A 384 -20.40 -21.37 10.82
N ALA A 385 -20.34 -22.67 10.49
CA ALA A 385 -19.43 -23.61 11.14
C ALA A 385 -17.95 -23.29 10.86
N GLU A 386 -17.59 -22.95 9.60
CA GLU A 386 -16.22 -22.56 9.23
C GLU A 386 -15.80 -21.27 9.94
N ARG A 387 -16.70 -20.29 10.06
CA ARG A 387 -16.45 -19.04 10.79
C ARG A 387 -16.22 -19.27 12.28
N GLU A 388 -17.06 -20.04 12.93
CA GLU A 388 -16.94 -20.35 14.36
C GLU A 388 -15.62 -21.08 14.66
N ALA A 389 -15.29 -22.08 13.84
CA ALA A 389 -14.04 -22.81 13.98
C ALA A 389 -12.81 -21.89 13.79
N TRP A 390 -12.89 -20.95 12.86
CA TRP A 390 -11.81 -19.99 12.63
C TRP A 390 -11.68 -18.95 13.76
N ALA A 391 -12.81 -18.42 14.24
CA ALA A 391 -12.82 -17.47 15.36
C ALA A 391 -12.16 -18.06 16.62
N ALA A 392 -12.42 -19.35 16.93
CA ALA A 392 -11.75 -20.04 18.03
C ALA A 392 -10.23 -20.16 17.85
N LYS A 393 -9.74 -20.32 16.62
CA LYS A 393 -8.30 -20.35 16.32
C LYS A 393 -7.66 -18.97 16.45
N VAL A 394 -8.34 -17.91 16.01
CA VAL A 394 -7.88 -16.53 16.16
C VAL A 394 -7.76 -16.18 17.65
N ASP A 395 -8.79 -16.46 18.44
CA ASP A 395 -8.78 -16.23 19.89
C ASP A 395 -7.62 -16.95 20.57
N LYS A 396 -7.38 -18.21 20.20
CA LYS A 396 -6.23 -18.98 20.70
C LYS A 396 -4.89 -18.33 20.33
N CYS A 397 -4.73 -17.79 19.11
CA CYS A 397 -3.49 -17.11 18.70
C CYS A 397 -3.26 -15.80 19.46
N TYR A 398 -4.32 -15.13 19.89
CA TYR A 398 -4.26 -13.91 20.66
C TYR A 398 -3.94 -14.13 22.14
N HIS A 399 -4.22 -15.35 22.67
CA HIS A 399 -4.11 -15.68 24.09
C HIS A 399 -3.26 -16.94 24.32
N LEU A 400 -2.09 -17.02 23.68
CA LEU A 400 -1.21 -18.20 23.77
C LEU A 400 -0.59 -18.37 25.17
N GLY A 401 -0.33 -17.28 25.88
CA GLY A 401 0.53 -17.31 27.09
C GLY A 401 1.94 -17.78 26.80
N HIS A 402 2.46 -17.41 25.63
CA HIS A 402 3.77 -17.84 25.15
C HIS A 402 4.90 -17.20 25.98
N GLY A 403 5.97 -17.94 26.25
CA GLY A 403 7.08 -17.45 27.07
C GLY A 403 8.39 -18.20 26.84
N PRO A 404 9.54 -17.61 27.25
CA PRO A 404 9.71 -16.40 28.08
C PRO A 404 9.43 -15.07 27.37
N LEU A 405 9.58 -14.98 26.04
CA LEU A 405 9.19 -13.82 25.25
C LEU A 405 7.79 -14.02 24.66
N PRO A 406 6.95 -12.99 24.56
CA PRO A 406 5.64 -13.12 23.95
C PRO A 406 5.73 -13.47 22.46
N ALA A 407 4.71 -14.13 21.94
CA ALA A 407 4.53 -14.32 20.51
C ALA A 407 4.05 -13.02 19.85
N GLN A 408 4.44 -12.79 18.58
CA GLN A 408 3.99 -11.64 17.78
C GLN A 408 2.46 -11.56 17.73
N THR A 409 1.77 -12.70 17.65
CA THR A 409 0.30 -12.78 17.54
C THR A 409 -0.42 -12.28 18.80
N GLU A 410 0.20 -12.40 19.99
CA GLU A 410 -0.37 -11.87 21.24
C GLU A 410 -0.31 -10.34 21.27
N VAL A 411 0.73 -9.73 20.68
CA VAL A 411 0.79 -8.26 20.51
C VAL A 411 -0.31 -7.81 19.56
N PHE A 412 -0.60 -8.56 18.49
CA PHE A 412 -1.71 -8.24 17.58
C PHE A 412 -3.07 -8.35 18.26
N GLY A 413 -3.28 -9.37 19.11
CA GLY A 413 -4.48 -9.52 19.91
C GLY A 413 -4.68 -8.31 20.83
N ALA A 414 -3.66 -7.92 21.57
CA ALA A 414 -3.69 -6.75 22.43
C ALA A 414 -4.01 -5.44 21.66
N LEU A 415 -3.43 -5.24 20.49
CA LEU A 415 -3.74 -4.08 19.65
C LEU A 415 -5.18 -4.13 19.12
N ASN A 416 -5.66 -5.29 18.68
CA ASN A 416 -7.01 -5.44 18.15
C ASN A 416 -8.10 -5.15 19.22
N GLU A 417 -7.81 -5.44 20.51
CA GLU A 417 -8.66 -5.07 21.63
C GLU A 417 -8.65 -3.56 21.92
N LEU A 418 -7.48 -2.91 21.79
CA LEU A 418 -7.28 -1.51 22.19
C LEU A 418 -7.75 -0.51 21.13
N LEU A 419 -7.63 -0.86 19.84
CA LEU A 419 -7.93 0.07 18.75
C LEU A 419 -9.42 0.28 18.50
N GLY A 420 -9.80 1.54 18.32
CA GLY A 420 -11.13 1.96 17.92
C GLY A 420 -11.41 1.74 16.43
N GLU A 421 -12.64 2.01 16.01
CA GLU A 421 -13.09 1.78 14.62
C GLU A 421 -12.44 2.72 13.61
N GLU A 422 -12.10 3.94 14.02
CA GLU A 422 -11.49 4.97 13.16
C GLU A 422 -9.94 4.97 13.22
N ASP A 423 -9.35 4.10 14.05
CA ASP A 423 -7.91 4.00 14.17
C ASP A 423 -7.31 3.21 12.99
N ILE A 424 -6.05 3.49 12.68
CA ILE A 424 -5.38 2.91 11.51
C ILE A 424 -4.19 2.10 11.97
N VAL A 425 -4.16 0.80 11.63
CA VAL A 425 -2.97 -0.04 11.77
C VAL A 425 -2.23 -0.13 10.45
N ILE A 426 -0.94 0.23 10.48
CA ILE A 426 -0.07 0.20 9.30
C ILE A 426 0.90 -0.96 9.39
N ASN A 427 1.05 -1.69 8.28
CA ASN A 427 2.04 -2.73 8.10
C ASN A 427 2.45 -2.84 6.62
N ALA A 428 3.59 -3.42 6.32
CA ALA A 428 4.03 -3.58 4.94
C ALA A 428 4.78 -4.89 4.68
N ALA A 429 5.92 -5.12 5.30
CA ALA A 429 6.80 -6.23 4.95
C ALA A 429 7.09 -7.15 6.15
N GLY A 430 7.68 -8.31 5.89
CA GLY A 430 8.01 -9.31 6.90
C GLY A 430 6.87 -10.27 7.21
N SER A 431 6.79 -10.74 8.45
CA SER A 431 5.73 -11.65 8.92
C SER A 431 4.40 -10.94 9.17
N MET A 432 4.44 -9.65 9.55
CA MET A 432 3.28 -8.89 9.96
C MET A 432 2.12 -8.92 8.96
N PRO A 433 2.30 -8.62 7.64
CA PRO A 433 1.16 -8.64 6.72
C PRO A 433 0.54 -10.03 6.57
N GLY A 434 1.35 -11.09 6.65
CA GLY A 434 0.85 -12.47 6.59
C GLY A 434 -0.04 -12.79 7.79
N ASP A 435 0.51 -12.61 8.98
CA ASP A 435 -0.18 -12.92 10.22
C ASP A 435 -1.40 -12.02 10.45
N LEU A 436 -1.28 -10.72 10.12
CA LEU A 436 -2.39 -9.78 10.22
C LEU A 436 -3.51 -10.05 9.21
N GLN A 437 -3.21 -10.51 7.97
CA GLN A 437 -4.28 -10.92 7.06
C GLN A 437 -5.10 -12.07 7.65
N ALA A 438 -4.43 -13.05 8.23
CA ALA A 438 -5.08 -14.19 8.86
C ALA A 438 -5.90 -13.78 10.10
N LEU A 439 -5.30 -13.01 11.00
CA LEU A 439 -5.79 -12.83 12.36
C LEU A 439 -6.53 -11.51 12.62
N TRP A 440 -6.18 -10.40 11.90
CA TRP A 440 -6.72 -9.08 12.22
C TRP A 440 -8.22 -9.00 12.01
N GLN A 441 -8.94 -8.65 13.07
CA GLN A 441 -10.37 -8.48 13.09
C GLN A 441 -10.71 -7.02 12.75
N ALA A 442 -10.66 -6.67 11.46
CA ALA A 442 -10.93 -5.32 11.00
C ALA A 442 -12.41 -4.95 11.20
N LYS A 443 -12.65 -3.82 11.87
CA LYS A 443 -13.99 -3.28 12.19
C LYS A 443 -14.51 -2.38 11.07
N THR A 444 -13.60 -1.68 10.37
CA THR A 444 -13.93 -0.74 9.28
C THR A 444 -12.91 -0.83 8.14
N PRO A 445 -13.23 -0.28 6.95
CA PRO A 445 -12.30 -0.26 5.80
C PRO A 445 -11.03 0.54 6.02
N VAL A 446 -11.05 1.51 6.95
CA VAL A 446 -9.89 2.39 7.21
C VAL A 446 -8.88 1.76 8.17
N GLN A 447 -9.33 0.80 8.99
CA GLN A 447 -8.56 0.26 10.10
C GLN A 447 -7.32 -0.54 9.67
N TYR A 448 -7.30 -1.09 8.44
CA TYR A 448 -6.19 -1.91 7.96
C TYR A 448 -5.49 -1.27 6.77
N HIS A 449 -4.31 -0.72 7.02
CA HIS A 449 -3.47 -0.11 5.99
C HIS A 449 -2.25 -0.99 5.72
N VAL A 450 -2.23 -1.63 4.57
CA VAL A 450 -1.13 -2.51 4.14
C VAL A 450 -0.51 -2.05 2.83
N GLU A 451 0.81 -2.02 2.75
CA GLU A 451 1.55 -2.01 1.49
C GLU A 451 2.09 -3.42 1.26
N TYR A 452 1.46 -4.16 0.38
CA TYR A 452 1.78 -5.57 0.20
C TYR A 452 2.12 -5.93 -1.25
N ALA A 453 1.58 -5.22 -2.23
CA ALA A 453 1.76 -5.58 -3.63
C ALA A 453 3.22 -5.43 -4.09
N PHE A 454 3.96 -4.48 -3.53
CA PHE A 454 5.40 -4.30 -3.74
C PHE A 454 6.22 -4.79 -2.55
N SER A 455 5.61 -4.83 -1.36
CA SER A 455 6.18 -5.33 -0.10
C SER A 455 7.51 -4.67 0.27
N CYS A 456 7.50 -3.33 0.26
CA CYS A 456 8.71 -2.55 0.46
C CYS A 456 9.04 -2.40 1.94
N MET A 457 10.14 -3.00 2.39
CA MET A 457 10.66 -2.75 3.74
C MET A 457 11.06 -1.29 3.92
N GLY A 458 10.76 -0.72 5.09
CA GLY A 458 10.97 0.70 5.38
C GLY A 458 9.79 1.59 5.02
N TYR A 459 8.67 1.04 4.50
CA TYR A 459 7.45 1.79 4.22
C TYR A 459 6.74 2.25 5.49
N GLU A 460 6.75 1.45 6.54
CA GLU A 460 5.88 1.57 7.72
C GLU A 460 6.06 2.91 8.45
N ILE A 461 7.29 3.37 8.61
CA ILE A 461 7.61 4.61 9.35
C ILE A 461 7.12 5.85 8.59
N PRO A 462 7.54 6.12 7.34
CA PRO A 462 7.01 7.27 6.59
C PRO A 462 5.53 7.14 6.26
N ALA A 463 4.99 5.93 6.14
CA ALA A 463 3.56 5.72 5.90
C ALA A 463 2.69 6.24 7.04
N ALA A 464 3.17 6.10 8.29
CA ALA A 464 2.48 6.65 9.45
C ALA A 464 2.33 8.17 9.39
N LEU A 465 3.38 8.88 8.94
CA LEU A 465 3.32 10.31 8.66
C LEU A 465 2.22 10.63 7.62
N GLY A 466 2.24 9.92 6.49
CA GLY A 466 1.27 10.13 5.40
C GLY A 466 -0.17 9.86 5.83
N ALA A 467 -0.41 8.77 6.54
CA ALA A 467 -1.73 8.39 7.05
C ALA A 467 -2.26 9.40 8.07
N LYS A 468 -1.39 9.88 8.98
CA LYS A 468 -1.78 10.89 9.99
C LYS A 468 -2.09 12.25 9.36
N LEU A 469 -1.36 12.66 8.33
CA LEU A 469 -1.68 13.86 7.55
C LEU A 469 -3.04 13.74 6.83
N ALA A 470 -3.40 12.54 6.37
CA ALA A 470 -4.68 12.28 5.71
C ALA A 470 -5.86 12.23 6.70
N ARG A 471 -5.64 11.71 7.91
CA ARG A 471 -6.65 11.57 8.97
C ARG A 471 -6.09 12.07 10.32
N PRO A 472 -6.04 13.38 10.52
CA PRO A 472 -5.43 13.98 11.73
C PRO A 472 -6.11 13.55 13.04
N GLN A 473 -7.39 13.17 13.00
CA GLN A 473 -8.17 12.80 14.18
C GLN A 473 -8.06 11.32 14.55
N SER A 474 -7.67 10.45 13.60
CA SER A 474 -7.50 9.02 13.87
C SER A 474 -6.22 8.75 14.64
N GLU A 475 -6.22 7.76 15.54
CA GLU A 475 -4.97 7.22 16.04
C GLU A 475 -4.30 6.41 14.91
N VAL A 476 -3.03 6.63 14.69
CA VAL A 476 -2.25 5.89 13.69
C VAL A 476 -1.20 5.06 14.40
N VAL A 477 -1.31 3.75 14.26
CA VAL A 477 -0.41 2.77 14.85
C VAL A 477 0.36 2.07 13.74
N SER A 478 1.67 2.20 13.72
CA SER A 478 2.53 1.54 12.74
C SER A 478 3.29 0.40 13.39
N ILE A 479 3.08 -0.83 12.89
CA ILE A 479 3.79 -2.02 13.38
C ILE A 479 5.06 -2.18 12.56
N VAL A 480 6.20 -2.17 13.24
CA VAL A 480 7.53 -2.11 12.64
C VAL A 480 8.39 -3.25 13.17
N GLY A 481 8.91 -4.11 12.29
CA GLY A 481 9.93 -5.09 12.66
C GLY A 481 11.31 -4.44 12.75
N ASP A 482 12.22 -5.05 13.52
CA ASP A 482 13.58 -4.54 13.65
C ASP A 482 14.37 -4.52 12.33
N GLY A 483 14.08 -5.45 11.42
CA GLY A 483 14.68 -5.48 10.09
C GLY A 483 14.24 -4.31 9.21
N THR A 484 12.96 -4.04 9.16
CA THR A 484 12.40 -2.92 8.37
C THR A 484 12.75 -1.56 8.98
N TYR A 485 12.79 -1.47 10.33
CA TYR A 485 13.26 -0.28 11.04
C TYR A 485 14.65 0.14 10.59
N GLN A 486 15.59 -0.80 10.55
CA GLN A 486 17.00 -0.49 10.20
C GLN A 486 17.19 -0.07 8.74
N MET A 487 16.21 -0.26 7.88
CA MET A 487 16.28 0.16 6.47
C MET A 487 15.92 1.64 6.25
N LEU A 488 14.93 2.18 6.98
CA LEU A 488 14.48 3.56 6.76
C LEU A 488 13.91 4.20 8.06
N PRO A 489 14.73 4.39 9.13
CA PRO A 489 14.24 4.96 10.39
C PRO A 489 14.17 6.47 10.40
N MET A 490 14.87 7.16 9.48
CA MET A 490 15.15 8.60 9.59
C MET A 490 13.91 9.49 9.50
N GLU A 491 12.78 8.99 8.98
CA GLU A 491 11.53 9.74 8.95
C GLU A 491 10.89 9.90 10.34
N LEU A 492 11.38 9.21 11.37
CA LEU A 492 11.07 9.52 12.77
C LEU A 492 11.44 10.96 13.13
N ALA A 493 12.58 11.46 12.61
CA ALA A 493 12.98 12.84 12.78
C ALA A 493 12.03 13.82 12.08
N THR A 494 11.47 13.45 10.93
CA THR A 494 10.45 14.26 10.24
C THR A 494 9.18 14.34 11.06
N VAL A 495 8.70 13.22 11.58
CA VAL A 495 7.52 13.16 12.45
C VAL A 495 7.70 14.01 13.71
N ALA A 496 8.86 13.92 14.35
CA ALA A 496 9.19 14.75 15.53
C ALA A 496 9.28 16.25 15.20
N GLN A 497 9.92 16.61 14.07
CA GLN A 497 10.04 17.99 13.60
C GLN A 497 8.68 18.63 13.33
N GLU A 498 7.78 17.90 12.69
CA GLU A 498 6.44 18.39 12.33
C GLU A 498 5.44 18.31 13.51
N GLY A 499 5.86 17.80 14.67
CA GLY A 499 5.01 17.66 15.84
C GLY A 499 3.83 16.70 15.63
N ILE A 500 4.00 15.69 14.82
CA ILE A 500 2.94 14.75 14.43
C ILE A 500 2.89 13.58 15.40
N LYS A 501 1.73 13.35 16.00
CA LYS A 501 1.49 12.21 16.89
C LYS A 501 1.25 10.93 16.10
N VAL A 502 2.08 9.92 16.34
CA VAL A 502 1.97 8.55 15.80
C VAL A 502 2.45 7.57 16.86
N ILE A 503 1.85 6.40 16.94
CA ILE A 503 2.32 5.30 17.79
C ILE A 503 3.04 4.26 16.91
N TYR A 504 4.32 4.02 17.19
CA TYR A 504 5.07 2.95 16.58
C TYR A 504 5.14 1.76 17.52
N VAL A 505 4.85 0.56 17.03
CA VAL A 505 5.02 -0.69 17.76
C VAL A 505 6.19 -1.44 17.15
N LEU A 506 7.34 -1.38 17.80
CA LEU A 506 8.55 -2.05 17.33
C LEU A 506 8.62 -3.46 17.89
N LEU A 507 8.51 -4.45 17.00
CA LEU A 507 8.70 -5.88 17.33
C LEU A 507 10.14 -6.26 17.04
N GLN A 508 10.92 -6.52 18.08
CA GLN A 508 12.33 -6.90 17.95
C GLN A 508 12.49 -8.41 18.10
N ASN A 509 13.03 -9.06 17.09
CA ASN A 509 13.35 -10.50 17.11
C ASN A 509 14.76 -10.82 16.58
N TYR A 510 15.59 -9.79 16.40
CA TYR A 510 17.00 -9.86 16.00
C TYR A 510 17.26 -10.49 14.63
N GLY A 511 16.38 -10.26 13.67
CA GLY A 511 16.58 -10.73 12.31
C GLY A 511 15.39 -10.53 11.38
N PHE A 512 15.47 -11.21 10.24
CA PHE A 512 14.41 -11.26 9.24
C PHE A 512 13.57 -12.52 9.44
N ALA A 513 12.74 -12.55 10.49
CA ALA A 513 12.03 -13.74 10.97
C ALA A 513 11.23 -14.46 9.87
N SER A 514 10.47 -13.72 9.07
CA SER A 514 9.69 -14.27 7.94
C SER A 514 10.56 -14.98 6.92
N ILE A 515 11.64 -14.33 6.48
CA ILE A 515 12.59 -14.89 5.52
C ILE A 515 13.38 -16.06 6.14
N GLY A 516 13.64 -16.00 7.45
CA GLY A 516 14.26 -17.10 8.20
C GLY A 516 13.37 -18.35 8.17
N ALA A 517 12.10 -18.21 8.49
CA ALA A 517 11.13 -19.32 8.44
C ALA A 517 10.96 -19.88 7.02
N LEU A 518 10.89 -18.99 6.02
CA LEU A 518 10.84 -19.39 4.61
C LEU A 518 12.12 -20.15 4.21
N SER A 519 13.30 -19.62 4.53
CA SER A 519 14.60 -20.27 4.27
C SER A 519 14.67 -21.67 4.88
N GLU A 520 14.23 -21.82 6.12
CA GLU A 520 14.18 -23.11 6.82
C GLU A 520 13.26 -24.10 6.11
N SER A 521 12.06 -23.67 5.76
CA SER A 521 11.09 -24.51 5.01
C SER A 521 11.57 -24.91 3.61
N ARG A 522 12.55 -24.20 3.05
CA ARG A 522 13.19 -24.48 1.75
C ARG A 522 14.53 -25.19 1.90
N GLY A 523 14.87 -25.66 3.11
CA GLY A 523 16.07 -26.44 3.40
C GLY A 523 17.36 -25.62 3.56
N SER A 524 17.27 -24.28 3.68
CA SER A 524 18.41 -23.36 3.81
C SER A 524 18.67 -22.91 5.26
N GLN A 525 18.04 -23.53 6.26
CA GLN A 525 18.37 -23.48 7.69
C GLN A 525 18.54 -22.06 8.28
N ARG A 526 17.71 -21.10 7.84
CA ARG A 526 17.77 -19.68 8.24
C ARG A 526 19.12 -18.98 7.95
N PHE A 527 19.91 -19.49 7.01
CA PHE A 527 21.21 -18.93 6.67
C PHE A 527 21.11 -17.45 6.26
N GLY A 528 21.88 -16.58 6.95
CA GLY A 528 21.95 -15.15 6.63
C GLY A 528 20.73 -14.32 7.01
N THR A 529 19.83 -14.84 7.86
CA THR A 529 18.58 -14.15 8.26
C THR A 529 18.56 -13.70 9.72
N LYS A 530 19.60 -14.03 10.51
CA LYS A 530 19.78 -13.57 11.88
C LYS A 530 20.92 -12.55 11.98
N TYR A 531 20.80 -11.60 12.89
CA TYR A 531 21.90 -10.70 13.20
C TYR A 531 22.96 -11.43 14.00
N ARG A 532 24.24 -11.15 13.72
CA ARG A 532 25.37 -11.77 14.40
C ARG A 532 26.63 -10.90 14.40
N LYS A 533 27.50 -11.12 15.34
CA LYS A 533 28.88 -10.60 15.32
C LYS A 533 29.75 -11.48 14.43
N ARG A 534 30.61 -10.86 13.63
CA ARG A 534 31.57 -11.58 12.79
C ARG A 534 32.63 -12.30 13.66
N GLY A 535 33.03 -13.50 13.24
CA GLY A 535 34.16 -14.25 13.86
C GLY A 535 33.76 -15.21 14.97
N THR A 536 32.48 -15.45 15.22
CA THR A 536 31.96 -16.25 16.33
C THR A 536 31.35 -17.60 15.90
N GLY A 537 31.79 -18.20 14.80
CA GLY A 537 31.26 -19.47 14.31
C GLY A 537 30.51 -19.36 12.97
N SER A 538 29.69 -20.37 12.65
CA SER A 538 28.88 -20.36 11.43
C SER A 538 27.67 -19.47 11.57
N HIS A 539 27.07 -19.06 10.44
CA HIS A 539 25.79 -18.32 10.43
C HIS A 539 24.60 -19.08 11.04
N LEU A 540 24.75 -20.34 11.37
CA LEU A 540 23.74 -21.20 11.98
C LEU A 540 23.82 -21.23 13.52
N GLU A 541 24.95 -20.83 14.11
CA GLU A 541 25.26 -21.02 15.54
C GLU A 541 25.22 -19.70 16.33
N ASP A 542 24.76 -18.61 15.74
CA ASP A 542 25.07 -17.26 16.22
C ASP A 542 24.03 -16.65 17.17
N GLU A 543 23.11 -17.41 17.75
CA GLU A 543 22.12 -16.89 18.71
C GLU A 543 22.72 -16.22 19.95
N GLN A 544 23.91 -16.61 20.34
CA GLN A 544 24.63 -16.06 21.51
C GLN A 544 25.44 -14.79 21.19
N ASN A 545 25.53 -14.38 19.92
CA ASN A 545 26.44 -13.32 19.46
C ASN A 545 25.71 -12.22 18.71
N ILE A 546 24.55 -11.81 19.23
CA ILE A 546 23.73 -10.73 18.67
C ILE A 546 24.44 -9.37 18.80
N PRO A 547 24.50 -8.53 17.76
CA PRO A 547 25.03 -7.18 17.87
C PRO A 547 24.20 -6.36 18.87
N GLY A 548 24.91 -5.66 19.75
CA GLY A 548 24.27 -4.80 20.75
C GLY A 548 23.73 -3.47 20.16
N VAL A 549 22.89 -3.54 19.11
CA VAL A 549 22.22 -2.35 18.57
C VAL A 549 21.02 -2.05 19.46
N ASP A 550 21.08 -0.97 20.22
CA ASP A 550 19.91 -0.47 20.97
C ASP A 550 19.01 0.36 20.05
N ILE A 551 18.05 -0.31 19.40
CA ILE A 551 17.10 0.33 18.49
C ILE A 551 16.24 1.34 19.25
N ALA A 552 15.87 1.07 20.49
CA ALA A 552 15.10 1.98 21.31
C ALA A 552 15.86 3.30 21.58
N ALA A 553 17.14 3.22 21.93
CA ALA A 553 18.00 4.40 22.08
C ALA A 553 18.18 5.15 20.75
N ASN A 554 18.32 4.42 19.64
CA ASN A 554 18.37 5.03 18.31
C ASN A 554 17.07 5.75 17.97
N ALA A 555 15.91 5.15 18.22
CA ALA A 555 14.62 5.79 18.00
C ALA A 555 14.45 7.07 18.86
N ALA A 556 14.83 7.01 20.13
CA ALA A 556 14.81 8.18 21.01
C ALA A 556 15.74 9.31 20.51
N SER A 557 16.86 8.98 19.89
CA SER A 557 17.79 9.96 19.32
C SER A 557 17.20 10.75 18.13
N TRP A 558 16.13 10.24 17.49
CA TRP A 558 15.37 10.93 16.45
C TRP A 558 14.33 11.91 17.00
N GLY A 559 14.16 11.99 18.34
CA GLY A 559 13.30 12.98 19.00
C GLY A 559 11.89 12.48 19.33
N ILE A 560 11.63 11.17 19.31
CA ILE A 560 10.38 10.56 19.74
C ILE A 560 10.51 9.93 21.15
N ASP A 561 9.39 9.79 21.85
CA ASP A 561 9.36 9.09 23.12
C ASP A 561 9.44 7.56 22.91
N VAL A 562 10.11 6.85 23.82
CA VAL A 562 10.26 5.40 23.73
C VAL A 562 9.90 4.74 25.05
N ILE A 563 9.04 3.72 25.00
CA ILE A 563 8.64 2.89 26.16
C ILE A 563 9.07 1.46 25.87
N LYS A 564 9.99 0.91 26.67
CA LYS A 564 10.40 -0.49 26.59
C LYS A 564 9.49 -1.33 27.48
N VAL A 565 8.99 -2.44 26.94
CA VAL A 565 8.13 -3.40 27.66
C VAL A 565 8.55 -4.83 27.35
N SER A 566 8.17 -5.76 28.23
CA SER A 566 8.58 -7.18 28.15
C SER A 566 7.39 -8.15 28.15
N THR A 567 6.21 -7.68 28.54
CA THR A 567 4.99 -8.49 28.66
C THR A 567 3.82 -7.84 27.93
N ILE A 568 2.78 -8.62 27.65
CA ILE A 568 1.56 -8.11 26.99
C ILE A 568 0.84 -7.11 27.91
N GLU A 569 0.82 -7.32 29.21
CA GLU A 569 0.19 -6.37 30.14
C GLU A 569 0.94 -5.03 30.18
N GLU A 570 2.27 -5.07 30.26
CA GLU A 570 3.09 -3.85 30.15
C GLU A 570 2.88 -3.15 28.81
N PHE A 571 2.71 -3.91 27.71
CA PHE A 571 2.41 -3.39 26.38
C PHE A 571 1.08 -2.64 26.35
N LYS A 572 0.01 -3.22 26.92
CA LYS A 572 -1.32 -2.57 27.01
C LYS A 572 -1.25 -1.28 27.84
N ASP A 573 -0.49 -1.27 28.92
CA ASP A 573 -0.29 -0.06 29.73
C ASP A 573 0.55 1.01 29.02
N ALA A 574 1.57 0.60 28.25
CA ALA A 574 2.36 1.51 27.42
C ALA A 574 1.52 2.13 26.29
N TYR A 575 0.64 1.33 25.67
CA TYR A 575 -0.28 1.82 24.65
C TYR A 575 -1.21 2.92 25.19
N ARG A 576 -1.86 2.68 26.35
CA ARG A 576 -2.73 3.69 26.99
C ARG A 576 -2.00 4.99 27.32
N LYS A 577 -0.69 4.90 27.69
CA LYS A 577 0.15 6.10 27.90
C LYS A 577 0.46 6.82 26.58
N ALA A 578 0.77 6.06 25.53
CA ALA A 578 1.05 6.62 24.20
C ALA A 578 -0.20 7.26 23.58
N GLU A 579 -1.37 6.66 23.79
CA GLU A 579 -2.68 7.15 23.29
C GLU A 579 -3.01 8.55 23.84
N VAL A 580 -2.70 8.84 25.09
CA VAL A 580 -2.96 10.16 25.70
C VAL A 580 -1.81 11.16 25.54
N SER A 581 -0.67 10.73 25.01
CA SER A 581 0.47 11.60 24.70
C SER A 581 0.17 12.50 23.49
N ASP A 582 0.75 13.67 23.47
CA ASP A 582 0.73 14.60 22.32
C ASP A 582 1.93 14.41 21.39
N LYS A 583 2.82 13.46 21.71
CA LYS A 583 4.06 13.19 20.97
C LYS A 583 4.02 11.84 20.26
N ALA A 584 4.84 11.73 19.22
CA ALA A 584 5.13 10.43 18.63
C ALA A 584 5.82 9.53 19.67
N THR A 585 5.32 8.31 19.81
CA THR A 585 5.81 7.35 20.81
C THR A 585 6.10 6.01 20.16
N MET A 586 7.24 5.41 20.48
CA MET A 586 7.55 4.03 20.13
C MET A 586 7.41 3.12 21.33
N ILE A 587 6.58 2.09 21.22
CA ILE A 587 6.52 0.99 22.17
C ILE A 587 7.42 -0.12 21.64
N HIS A 588 8.49 -0.39 22.36
CA HIS A 588 9.46 -1.42 21.99
C HIS A 588 9.21 -2.69 22.81
N ILE A 589 8.98 -3.80 22.11
CA ILE A 589 8.80 -5.12 22.72
C ILE A 589 9.62 -6.18 21.99
N GLU A 590 10.32 -7.03 22.75
CA GLU A 590 10.98 -8.21 22.20
C GLU A 590 9.98 -9.35 22.05
N THR A 591 10.01 -10.02 20.89
CA THR A 591 9.16 -11.18 20.60
C THR A 591 10.00 -12.39 20.22
N ASP A 592 9.45 -13.59 20.44
CA ASP A 592 10.16 -14.82 20.09
C ASP A 592 10.31 -14.98 18.57
N LEU A 593 11.58 -15.09 18.11
CA LEU A 593 11.91 -15.36 16.70
C LEU A 593 11.29 -16.66 16.17
N TYR A 594 11.09 -17.64 17.04
CA TYR A 594 10.52 -18.95 16.73
C TYR A 594 9.08 -19.11 17.22
N GLY A 595 8.44 -18.01 17.58
CA GLY A 595 7.04 -18.00 18.01
C GLY A 595 6.13 -18.69 16.99
N PRO A 596 5.00 -19.26 17.45
CA PRO A 596 4.09 -19.99 16.58
C PRO A 596 3.49 -19.08 15.52
N ASN A 597 3.47 -19.58 14.28
CA ASN A 597 2.79 -18.92 13.17
C ASN A 597 1.28 -19.17 13.24
N PRO A 598 0.44 -18.25 12.73
CA PRO A 598 -0.99 -18.50 12.57
C PRO A 598 -1.25 -19.74 11.73
N PRO A 599 -2.27 -20.54 12.04
CA PRO A 599 -2.72 -21.62 11.18
C PRO A 599 -3.46 -21.08 9.94
N GLY A 600 -3.76 -21.96 8.97
CA GLY A 600 -4.67 -21.67 7.86
C GLY A 600 -4.02 -21.15 6.58
N SER A 601 -2.71 -20.94 6.56
CA SER A 601 -2.00 -20.52 5.34
C SER A 601 -2.09 -21.58 4.23
N SER A 602 -2.24 -21.10 2.99
CA SER A 602 -2.14 -21.96 1.80
C SER A 602 -0.71 -21.93 1.23
N TRP A 603 -0.47 -22.81 0.25
CA TRP A 603 0.85 -22.94 -0.37
C TRP A 603 1.29 -21.66 -1.09
N TRP A 604 2.60 -21.43 -1.10
CA TRP A 604 3.25 -20.36 -1.84
C TRP A 604 4.42 -20.92 -2.64
N ASP A 605 4.46 -20.60 -3.94
CA ASP A 605 5.51 -21.06 -4.86
C ASP A 605 6.81 -20.28 -4.64
N VAL A 606 7.69 -20.85 -3.84
CA VAL A 606 9.07 -20.42 -3.73
C VAL A 606 9.97 -21.56 -4.12
N ALA A 607 10.69 -21.38 -5.20
CA ALA A 607 11.54 -22.42 -5.80
C ALA A 607 12.58 -22.93 -4.80
N VAL A 608 12.83 -24.23 -4.85
CA VAL A 608 13.88 -24.93 -4.08
C VAL A 608 14.98 -25.38 -5.04
N SER A 609 16.22 -25.37 -4.58
CA SER A 609 17.36 -25.81 -5.39
C SER A 609 17.18 -27.26 -5.85
N GLY A 610 17.14 -27.49 -7.16
CA GLY A 610 16.97 -28.83 -7.75
C GLY A 610 18.15 -29.77 -7.55
N VAL A 611 19.31 -29.23 -7.16
CA VAL A 611 20.53 -29.98 -6.83
C VAL A 611 21.17 -29.38 -5.58
N SER A 612 21.43 -30.21 -4.57
CA SER A 612 22.13 -29.78 -3.34
C SER A 612 22.89 -30.96 -2.74
N ARG A 613 23.95 -30.66 -1.98
CA ARG A 613 24.63 -31.63 -1.11
C ARG A 613 24.04 -31.67 0.30
N LEU A 614 23.11 -30.74 0.61
CA LEU A 614 22.45 -30.67 1.91
C LEU A 614 21.19 -31.54 1.88
N GLU A 615 21.09 -32.46 2.81
CA GLU A 615 19.92 -33.35 2.95
C GLU A 615 18.62 -32.55 3.18
N SER A 616 18.69 -31.46 3.97
CA SER A 616 17.56 -30.57 4.20
C SER A 616 17.00 -29.97 2.92
N THR A 617 17.88 -29.55 1.98
CA THR A 617 17.47 -28.99 0.70
C THR A 617 16.93 -30.07 -0.26
N GLN A 618 17.53 -31.28 -0.25
CA GLN A 618 17.05 -32.40 -1.06
C GLN A 618 15.61 -32.77 -0.67
N LYS A 619 15.35 -32.90 0.64
CA LYS A 619 14.00 -33.17 1.15
C LYS A 619 13.01 -32.04 0.83
N ALA A 620 13.41 -30.78 1.02
CA ALA A 620 12.57 -29.62 0.66
C ALA A 620 12.24 -29.58 -0.83
N TYR A 621 13.15 -30.04 -1.70
CA TYR A 621 12.89 -30.14 -3.14
C TYR A 621 11.86 -31.22 -3.48
N GLU A 622 11.91 -32.39 -2.82
CA GLU A 622 10.90 -33.45 -2.99
C GLU A 622 9.51 -32.95 -2.59
N ASP A 623 9.42 -32.25 -1.44
CA ASP A 623 8.17 -31.63 -0.98
C ASP A 623 7.68 -30.57 -1.97
N TYR A 624 8.56 -29.70 -2.47
CA TYR A 624 8.25 -28.69 -3.47
C TYR A 624 7.66 -29.28 -4.76
N VAL A 625 8.28 -30.33 -5.30
CA VAL A 625 7.80 -31.00 -6.51
C VAL A 625 6.43 -31.65 -6.30
N ARG A 626 6.19 -32.20 -5.11
CA ARG A 626 4.87 -32.75 -4.73
C ARG A 626 3.81 -31.66 -4.64
N ASP A 627 4.11 -30.60 -3.89
CA ASP A 627 3.15 -29.56 -3.53
C ASP A 627 2.84 -28.61 -4.70
N ARG A 628 3.71 -28.55 -5.70
CA ARG A 628 3.50 -27.82 -6.95
C ARG A 628 2.50 -28.49 -7.90
N LYS A 629 2.28 -29.82 -7.80
CA LYS A 629 1.41 -30.56 -8.73
C LYS A 629 -0.02 -30.01 -8.88
N PRO A 630 -0.66 -29.46 -7.82
CA PRO A 630 -1.99 -28.88 -7.93
C PRO A 630 -2.05 -27.52 -8.66
N GLN A 631 -0.92 -26.92 -9.02
CA GLN A 631 -0.96 -25.68 -9.81
C GLN A 631 -1.74 -25.87 -11.09
N ARG A 632 -2.68 -24.98 -11.35
CA ARG A 632 -3.54 -25.06 -12.53
C ARG A 632 -3.46 -23.83 -13.39
N HIS A 633 -3.68 -24.03 -14.67
CA HIS A 633 -3.93 -22.97 -15.62
C HIS A 633 -5.44 -22.76 -15.67
N TYR A 634 -5.91 -21.57 -15.31
CA TYR A 634 -7.32 -21.23 -15.43
C TYR A 634 -7.59 -20.85 -16.88
N LEU A 635 -8.35 -21.66 -17.57
CA LEU A 635 -8.69 -21.50 -18.98
C LEU A 635 -10.17 -21.19 -19.16
#